data_fe0cff5c84e0318b28a9361f00669f87
#
_entry.id   fe0cff5c84e0318b28a9361f00669f87
#
_cell.length_a   1.000
_cell.length_b   1.000
_cell.length_c   1.000
_cell.angle_alpha   90.00
_cell.angle_beta   90.00
_cell.angle_gamma   90.00
#
_symmetry.space_group_name_H-M   'P 1'
#
loop_
_entity.id
_entity.type
_entity.pdbx_description
1 polymer ?
#
loop_
_entity_poly.entity_id
_entity_poly.type
_entity_poly.pdbx_seq_one_letter_code
_entity_poly.pdbx_strand_id
1 'polypeptide(L)'
;MPDQMLKRKVPESAQSLSAALGPAFRARLRQAALIISATAALFAAAQSGGEKDFDAAEQKFAQLCSGCHGAGAAGGDRAPALTHNRALGSRSQGQIADLIRKGTGGGMPGFNLPDTELRSLSAWIRSLNESALEAKPGGEAPTGEAFFFGKGRCGTCHMVNGRGSVNGPDLSDIGRKTTLRELELVLENPTSQMGVHTTPTCPSWAFCPDEGWRVVNVRLRNGSMLHGFARNRAEHDLQLQTFDGKMHLLVEPEYQETTAENRSYMPPLQATADERKNLLAYLSGLAGTPVGPLGFEPDPVPADAIRAVINPKPGEWPAYNGVPGGNRHSSLSQVNVQNVRELQLQWIHSLSGVGLETTPVVSEGVMYVTAPREVCALDSRTGREIWCYTRDSGRETANRSDREFQQPNRGVALLGDRIFFASDDAHLICLNRLTGGVMWDVRMPLTAGNYYASSAPLVVGNLVICGIGGGDGPLRGFLAAYQATTGRQAWRFWTVPKAGDPPSETWTGKALETGGGATWFTGSYDVATGTLYWAVGNPFPATDGDERQGSNLYTNCVLALEAKTGKLRWYYQFTPHDLHDWDATEPFLLVDATYGGRPRKLLLQANRNGFFYVLDRVTGELLLGKPFIRKLNWASGIDADGKPQLLPANKPTTTGIKTCPAVRGATNWYATAFNPDTRLFYVMAVEDCSIYKQSQRGGYEGYRAPDDPGLKYLRALNIETGEVVWEIPQVGTPEMNYSGVLSTAGGLLFYGENGGDFAALDARTGKSLWRFKTNEQWKASPMTYIAAGRQYVAIASGGNILSFALGAP
;
A
#
# COMPACT_ATOMS: atom_id res chain seq x y z
N MET A 1 -27.59 46.13 -25.71
CA MET A 1 -27.92 47.55 -25.38
C MET A 1 -28.04 47.65 -23.85
N PRO A 2 -27.51 48.72 -23.26
CA PRO A 2 -26.10 49.10 -23.11
C PRO A 2 -25.72 49.21 -21.62
N ASP A 3 -24.38 49.11 -21.43
CA ASP A 3 -23.52 50.06 -20.68
C ASP A 3 -24.15 50.91 -19.58
N GLN A 4 -23.62 50.80 -18.35
CA GLN A 4 -23.38 51.95 -17.50
C GLN A 4 -22.19 51.68 -16.56
N MET A 5 -21.15 52.48 -16.81
CA MET A 5 -19.97 52.76 -16.02
C MET A 5 -20.32 53.20 -14.56
N LEU A 6 -19.57 52.78 -13.58
CA LEU A 6 -19.42 53.47 -12.32
C LEU A 6 -17.93 53.72 -12.05
N LYS A 7 -17.48 54.90 -12.46
CA LYS A 7 -16.21 55.53 -12.00
C LYS A 7 -16.32 55.83 -10.51
N ARG A 8 -15.51 55.25 -9.67
CA ARG A 8 -15.23 55.75 -8.32
C ARG A 8 -13.94 56.57 -8.33
N LYS A 9 -14.06 57.83 -7.95
CA LYS A 9 -13.01 58.81 -7.71
C LYS A 9 -12.11 58.37 -6.55
N VAL A 10 -10.80 58.49 -6.76
CA VAL A 10 -9.76 58.46 -5.71
C VAL A 10 -9.74 59.78 -5.00
N PRO A 11 -9.69 59.88 -3.65
CA PRO A 11 -9.54 61.15 -2.96
C PRO A 11 -8.06 61.61 -2.97
N GLU A 12 -7.87 62.83 -3.38
CA GLU A 12 -6.63 63.61 -3.20
C GLU A 12 -6.40 63.87 -1.69
N SER A 13 -5.50 63.11 -1.04
CA SER A 13 -4.99 63.40 0.30
C SER A 13 -3.61 62.80 0.56
N ALA A 14 -2.68 62.95 -0.37
CA ALA A 14 -1.30 62.46 -0.19
C ALA A 14 -0.23 63.57 -0.28
N GLN A 15 -0.60 64.85 -0.12
CA GLN A 15 0.36 65.95 -0.19
C GLN A 15 0.60 66.75 1.09
N SER A 16 0.08 66.37 2.26
CA SER A 16 0.22 67.15 3.49
C SER A 16 0.99 66.52 4.66
N LEU A 17 1.68 65.40 4.46
CA LEU A 17 2.43 64.72 5.54
C LEU A 17 3.95 64.93 5.55
N SER A 18 4.50 65.72 4.62
CA SER A 18 5.97 65.94 4.53
C SER A 18 6.52 67.11 5.36
N ALA A 19 5.66 67.90 6.02
CA ALA A 19 6.07 69.11 6.75
C ALA A 19 6.22 68.98 8.29
N ALA A 20 5.90 67.80 8.87
CA ALA A 20 5.81 67.67 10.35
C ALA A 20 6.94 66.82 11.01
N LEU A 21 7.96 66.40 10.26
CA LEU A 21 9.05 65.58 10.83
C LEU A 21 10.32 66.41 11.02
N GLY A 22 10.71 66.60 12.26
CA GLY A 22 11.89 67.38 12.64
C GLY A 22 13.23 66.83 12.17
N PRO A 23 14.31 67.64 12.20
CA PRO A 23 15.62 67.29 11.61
C PRO A 23 16.23 65.98 12.16
N ALA A 24 15.99 65.63 13.38
CA ALA A 24 16.52 64.42 14.03
C ALA A 24 15.88 63.13 13.50
N PHE A 25 14.62 63.18 13.06
CA PHE A 25 13.93 61.99 12.49
C PHE A 25 14.38 61.76 11.02
N ARG A 26 14.65 62.80 10.27
CA ARG A 26 15.23 62.72 8.90
C ARG A 26 16.64 62.11 8.88
N ALA A 27 17.44 62.46 9.94
CA ALA A 27 18.77 61.87 10.11
C ALA A 27 18.73 60.36 10.39
N ARG A 28 17.79 59.92 11.22
CA ARG A 28 17.59 58.48 11.55
C ARG A 28 17.07 57.67 10.36
N LEU A 29 16.19 58.23 9.52
CA LEU A 29 15.74 57.57 8.29
C LEU A 29 16.85 57.46 7.25
N ARG A 30 17.75 58.45 7.13
CA ARG A 30 18.92 58.35 6.26
C ARG A 30 19.97 57.36 6.77
N GLN A 31 20.15 57.24 8.10
CA GLN A 31 21.01 56.20 8.65
C GLN A 31 20.42 54.80 8.52
N ALA A 32 19.10 54.60 8.67
CA ALA A 32 18.44 53.32 8.41
C ALA A 32 18.50 52.91 6.94
N ALA A 33 18.33 53.87 5.99
CA ALA A 33 18.46 53.60 4.56
C ALA A 33 19.90 53.24 4.14
N LEU A 34 20.90 53.84 4.79
CA LEU A 34 22.31 53.52 4.57
C LEU A 34 22.71 52.15 5.15
N ILE A 35 22.11 51.75 6.28
CA ILE A 35 22.31 50.43 6.88
C ILE A 35 21.64 49.34 6.03
N ILE A 36 20.43 49.59 5.51
CA ILE A 36 19.71 48.66 4.61
C ILE A 36 20.43 48.53 3.28
N SER A 37 21.01 49.62 2.72
CA SER A 37 21.79 49.50 1.49
C SER A 37 23.18 48.88 1.69
N ALA A 38 23.80 49.02 2.86
CA ALA A 38 25.05 48.34 3.18
C ALA A 38 24.84 46.85 3.46
N THR A 39 23.73 46.45 4.10
CA THR A 39 23.37 45.05 4.28
C THR A 39 22.95 44.37 2.97
N ALA A 40 22.25 45.07 2.09
CA ALA A 40 21.91 44.53 0.76
C ALA A 40 23.15 44.37 -0.14
N ALA A 41 24.13 45.27 -0.05
CA ALA A 41 25.40 45.14 -0.76
C ALA A 41 26.29 44.02 -0.20
N LEU A 42 26.26 43.78 1.12
CA LEU A 42 26.95 42.66 1.75
C LEU A 42 26.29 41.31 1.41
N PHE A 43 24.95 41.26 1.27
CA PHE A 43 24.23 40.06 0.79
C PHE A 43 24.47 39.78 -0.71
N ALA A 44 24.55 40.81 -1.55
CA ALA A 44 24.86 40.64 -2.98
C ALA A 44 26.33 40.23 -3.20
N ALA A 45 27.26 40.69 -2.37
CA ALA A 45 28.67 40.28 -2.44
C ALA A 45 28.90 38.84 -1.93
N ALA A 46 28.04 38.37 -1.03
CA ALA A 46 28.09 36.97 -0.55
C ALA A 46 27.56 35.96 -1.57
N GLN A 47 26.72 36.38 -2.54
CA GLN A 47 26.18 35.50 -3.59
C GLN A 47 27.06 35.42 -4.84
N SER A 48 27.97 36.36 -5.08
CA SER A 48 28.88 36.36 -6.26
C SER A 48 30.22 35.66 -6.01
N GLY A 49 30.51 35.25 -4.75
CA GLY A 49 31.74 34.56 -4.37
C GLY A 49 31.65 33.03 -4.41
N GLY A 50 30.45 32.43 -4.57
CA GLY A 50 30.22 31.00 -4.32
C GLY A 50 30.91 30.08 -5.34
N GLU A 51 30.90 30.37 -6.58
CA GLU A 51 31.39 29.49 -7.66
C GLU A 51 32.93 29.44 -7.72
N LYS A 52 33.62 30.54 -7.53
CA LYS A 52 35.09 30.60 -7.48
C LYS A 52 35.70 29.98 -6.22
N ASP A 53 34.99 29.99 -5.10
CA ASP A 53 35.41 29.38 -3.84
C ASP A 53 35.32 27.86 -3.87
N PHE A 54 34.42 27.24 -4.62
CA PHE A 54 34.30 25.80 -4.73
C PHE A 54 35.38 25.16 -5.60
N ASP A 55 35.84 25.78 -6.66
CA ASP A 55 36.97 25.30 -7.48
C ASP A 55 38.25 25.20 -6.65
N ALA A 56 38.52 26.21 -5.83
CA ALA A 56 39.69 26.18 -4.92
C ALA A 56 39.56 25.13 -3.83
N ALA A 57 38.35 24.91 -3.30
CA ALA A 57 38.08 23.89 -2.32
C ALA A 57 38.20 22.47 -2.90
N GLU A 58 37.72 22.25 -4.13
CA GLU A 58 37.85 20.98 -4.85
C GLU A 58 39.30 20.64 -5.15
N GLN A 59 40.10 21.63 -5.61
CA GLN A 59 41.53 21.45 -5.79
C GLN A 59 42.25 21.12 -4.47
N LYS A 60 41.90 21.81 -3.36
CA LYS A 60 42.46 21.51 -2.04
C LYS A 60 42.10 20.09 -1.57
N PHE A 61 40.85 19.67 -1.81
CA PHE A 61 40.41 18.29 -1.54
C PHE A 61 41.23 17.27 -2.36
N ALA A 62 41.40 17.54 -3.66
CA ALA A 62 42.20 16.67 -4.52
C ALA A 62 43.65 16.50 -4.03
N GLN A 63 44.23 17.57 -3.47
CA GLN A 63 45.61 17.53 -2.92
C GLN A 63 45.73 16.76 -1.58
N LEU A 64 44.78 16.94 -0.67
CA LEU A 64 44.91 16.49 0.72
C LEU A 64 44.05 15.28 1.08
N CYS A 65 42.90 15.09 0.43
CA CYS A 65 41.86 14.16 0.89
C CYS A 65 41.60 13.03 -0.10
N SER A 66 41.82 13.27 -1.42
CA SER A 66 41.47 12.27 -2.47
C SER A 66 42.22 10.97 -2.37
N GLY A 67 43.43 10.96 -1.78
CA GLY A 67 44.23 9.75 -1.58
C GLY A 67 43.61 8.71 -0.64
N CYS A 68 42.63 9.15 0.18
CA CYS A 68 41.83 8.29 1.04
C CYS A 68 40.38 8.22 0.60
N HIS A 69 39.73 9.38 0.31
CA HIS A 69 38.31 9.49 -0.02
C HIS A 69 37.98 9.39 -1.53
N GLY A 70 38.97 9.04 -2.34
CA GLY A 70 38.82 8.88 -3.78
C GLY A 70 38.72 10.21 -4.55
N ALA A 71 38.88 10.15 -5.89
CA ALA A 71 38.65 11.27 -6.76
C ALA A 71 37.18 11.74 -6.69
N GLY A 72 36.96 13.06 -6.65
CA GLY A 72 35.59 13.61 -6.55
C GLY A 72 34.86 13.22 -5.25
N ALA A 73 35.59 12.79 -4.22
CA ALA A 73 35.02 12.35 -2.93
C ALA A 73 34.13 11.10 -3.00
N ALA A 74 34.27 10.27 -4.02
CA ALA A 74 33.44 9.09 -4.28
C ALA A 74 33.76 7.87 -3.38
N GLY A 75 34.76 7.99 -2.49
CA GLY A 75 35.24 6.91 -1.64
C GLY A 75 36.37 6.11 -2.28
N GLY A 76 36.98 5.24 -1.49
CA GLY A 76 38.08 4.35 -1.89
C GLY A 76 38.32 3.28 -0.85
N ASP A 77 39.36 2.47 -1.07
CA ASP A 77 39.71 1.37 -0.17
C ASP A 77 40.11 1.81 1.26
N ARG A 78 40.50 3.08 1.44
CA ARG A 78 41.01 3.61 2.70
C ARG A 78 40.01 4.41 3.51
N ALA A 79 39.02 5.02 2.85
CA ALA A 79 38.02 5.84 3.52
C ALA A 79 36.68 5.85 2.75
N PRO A 80 35.54 6.05 3.46
CA PRO A 80 34.21 6.06 2.82
C PRO A 80 34.04 7.25 1.89
N ALA A 81 33.03 7.13 0.99
CA ALA A 81 32.55 8.24 0.17
C ALA A 81 32.07 9.40 1.04
N LEU A 82 32.36 10.63 0.61
CA LEU A 82 31.82 11.86 1.19
C LEU A 82 30.63 12.41 0.38
N THR A 83 30.40 11.92 -0.84
CA THR A 83 29.19 12.14 -1.63
C THR A 83 28.08 11.21 -1.16
N HIS A 84 26.81 11.65 -1.22
CA HIS A 84 25.63 10.87 -0.80
C HIS A 84 25.74 10.29 0.63
N ASN A 85 26.50 10.96 1.50
CA ASN A 85 26.74 10.53 2.86
C ASN A 85 25.70 11.15 3.81
N ARG A 86 24.68 10.36 4.17
CA ARG A 86 23.58 10.81 5.05
C ARG A 86 24.10 11.40 6.39
N ALA A 87 25.18 10.88 6.94
CA ALA A 87 25.75 11.38 8.20
C ALA A 87 26.43 12.76 8.03
N LEU A 88 26.96 13.07 6.84
CA LEU A 88 27.49 14.39 6.52
C LEU A 88 26.39 15.38 6.13
N GLY A 89 25.37 14.95 5.41
CA GLY A 89 24.22 15.77 5.04
C GLY A 89 23.47 16.34 6.27
N SER A 90 23.44 15.61 7.39
CA SER A 90 22.82 16.06 8.64
C SER A 90 23.69 17.01 9.47
N ARG A 91 24.97 17.25 9.11
CA ARG A 91 25.90 18.10 9.87
C ARG A 91 25.92 19.53 9.36
N SER A 92 26.06 20.48 10.27
CA SER A 92 26.34 21.88 9.91
C SER A 92 27.75 22.02 9.34
N GLN A 93 27.96 23.06 8.53
CA GLN A 93 29.28 23.40 8.01
C GLN A 93 30.36 23.49 9.11
N GLY A 94 30.02 24.07 10.27
CA GLY A 94 30.92 24.15 11.42
C GLY A 94 31.30 22.80 12.00
N GLN A 95 30.36 21.86 12.08
CA GLN A 95 30.63 20.50 12.51
C GLN A 95 31.51 19.72 11.53
N ILE A 96 31.36 19.96 10.22
CA ILE A 96 32.25 19.40 9.19
C ILE A 96 33.65 20.00 9.31
N ALA A 97 33.78 21.32 9.50
CA ALA A 97 35.04 22.01 9.72
C ALA A 97 35.78 21.48 10.98
N ASP A 98 35.06 21.27 12.06
CA ASP A 98 35.60 20.67 13.28
C ASP A 98 36.10 19.24 13.09
N LEU A 99 35.36 18.45 12.29
CA LEU A 99 35.77 17.08 11.93
C LEU A 99 37.06 17.08 11.13
N ILE A 100 37.23 17.98 10.16
CA ILE A 100 38.45 18.12 9.37
C ILE A 100 39.61 18.55 10.28
N ARG A 101 39.40 19.50 11.17
CA ARG A 101 40.41 20.02 12.07
C ARG A 101 40.87 18.98 13.08
N LYS A 102 39.98 18.20 13.67
CA LYS A 102 40.24 17.26 14.75
C LYS A 102 40.54 15.84 14.28
N GLY A 103 40.12 15.48 13.07
CA GLY A 103 40.09 14.11 12.59
C GLY A 103 39.02 13.26 13.27
N THR A 104 39.08 11.95 13.06
CA THR A 104 38.17 10.97 13.68
C THR A 104 38.93 9.92 14.45
N GLY A 105 38.35 9.37 15.50
CA GLY A 105 38.96 8.24 16.24
C GLY A 105 39.10 6.95 15.41
N GLY A 106 38.56 6.90 14.20
CA GLY A 106 38.61 5.75 13.29
C GLY A 106 39.65 5.83 12.19
N GLY A 107 40.64 6.75 12.30
CA GLY A 107 41.80 6.75 11.41
C GLY A 107 41.95 7.96 10.48
N MET A 108 40.97 8.87 10.41
CA MET A 108 41.15 10.14 9.70
C MET A 108 42.01 11.11 10.54
N PRO A 109 43.17 11.57 10.05
CA PRO A 109 44.00 12.53 10.78
C PRO A 109 43.38 13.91 10.83
N GLY A 110 43.74 14.73 11.81
CA GLY A 110 43.34 16.16 11.84
C GLY A 110 44.24 16.98 10.88
N PHE A 111 43.63 18.01 10.25
CA PHE A 111 44.30 18.89 9.31
C PHE A 111 44.33 20.33 9.87
N ASN A 112 45.55 20.85 10.00
CA ASN A 112 45.76 22.24 10.42
C ASN A 112 45.77 23.17 9.21
N LEU A 113 44.54 23.60 8.80
CA LEU A 113 44.33 24.49 7.66
C LEU A 113 43.95 25.88 8.15
N PRO A 114 44.28 26.95 7.39
CA PRO A 114 43.77 28.29 7.65
C PRO A 114 42.22 28.30 7.71
N ASP A 115 41.65 29.14 8.56
CA ASP A 115 40.19 29.19 8.76
C ASP A 115 39.41 29.49 7.48
N THR A 116 39.99 30.23 6.54
CA THR A 116 39.38 30.52 5.23
C THR A 116 39.29 29.24 4.38
N GLU A 117 40.40 28.49 4.25
CA GLU A 117 40.44 27.24 3.49
C GLU A 117 39.55 26.17 4.15
N LEU A 118 39.54 26.11 5.46
CA LEU A 118 38.69 25.16 6.21
C LEU A 118 37.19 25.46 6.02
N ARG A 119 36.83 26.76 6.00
CA ARG A 119 35.45 27.16 5.69
C ARG A 119 35.05 26.81 4.26
N SER A 120 35.89 27.11 3.26
CA SER A 120 35.62 26.78 1.86
C SER A 120 35.52 25.28 1.64
N LEU A 121 36.46 24.49 2.20
CA LEU A 121 36.47 23.03 2.09
C LEU A 121 35.25 22.39 2.76
N SER A 122 34.89 22.86 3.97
CA SER A 122 33.72 22.34 4.69
C SER A 122 32.39 22.73 4.00
N ALA A 123 32.32 23.92 3.37
CA ALA A 123 31.17 24.32 2.57
C ALA A 123 31.05 23.45 1.31
N TRP A 124 32.17 23.19 0.63
CA TRP A 124 32.20 22.32 -0.54
C TRP A 124 31.78 20.88 -0.20
N ILE A 125 32.34 20.29 0.88
CA ILE A 125 31.95 18.93 1.33
C ILE A 125 30.45 18.89 1.70
N ARG A 126 29.92 19.97 2.30
CA ARG A 126 28.50 20.05 2.59
C ARG A 126 27.67 20.08 1.31
N SER A 127 28.07 20.87 0.29
CA SER A 127 27.35 20.97 -0.99
C SER A 127 27.28 19.63 -1.75
N LEU A 128 28.21 18.71 -1.55
CA LEU A 128 28.17 17.35 -2.08
C LEU A 128 27.01 16.51 -1.53
N ASN A 129 26.41 16.96 -0.43
CA ASN A 129 25.34 16.27 0.29
C ASN A 129 24.10 17.15 0.51
N GLU A 130 24.13 18.41 0.05
CA GLU A 130 23.00 19.31 0.11
C GLU A 130 22.06 18.98 -1.05
N SER A 131 20.81 18.61 -0.73
CA SER A 131 19.83 18.32 -1.76
C SER A 131 19.52 19.58 -2.59
N ALA A 132 19.12 19.39 -3.84
CA ALA A 132 18.70 20.49 -4.70
C ALA A 132 17.53 21.27 -4.09
N LEU A 133 16.67 20.59 -3.31
CA LEU A 133 15.57 21.20 -2.56
C LEU A 133 16.07 22.19 -1.49
N GLU A 134 17.16 21.88 -0.80
CA GLU A 134 17.77 22.75 0.21
C GLU A 134 18.55 23.90 -0.42
N ALA A 135 19.21 23.66 -1.57
CA ALA A 135 20.01 24.64 -2.31
C ALA A 135 19.19 25.81 -2.88
N LYS A 136 17.89 25.59 -3.17
CA LYS A 136 16.92 26.60 -3.64
C LYS A 136 17.49 27.51 -4.74
N PRO A 137 17.82 27.00 -5.91
CA PRO A 137 18.38 27.82 -6.99
C PRO A 137 17.40 28.93 -7.40
N GLY A 138 17.93 30.05 -7.84
CA GLY A 138 17.10 31.14 -8.37
C GLY A 138 16.35 30.71 -9.63
N GLY A 139 15.21 31.37 -9.90
CA GLY A 139 14.35 31.10 -11.06
C GLY A 139 12.87 31.03 -10.67
N GLU A 140 12.01 30.92 -11.70
CA GLU A 140 10.55 30.88 -11.55
C GLU A 140 10.05 29.45 -11.76
N ALA A 141 9.76 28.71 -10.66
CA ALA A 141 9.34 27.31 -10.71
C ALA A 141 8.07 27.07 -11.58
N PRO A 142 7.01 27.90 -11.54
CA PRO A 142 5.86 27.71 -12.43
C PRO A 142 6.22 27.84 -13.93
N THR A 143 7.14 28.75 -14.29
CA THR A 143 7.66 28.86 -15.64
C THR A 143 8.50 27.66 -16.05
N GLY A 144 9.25 27.08 -15.09
CA GLY A 144 9.99 25.84 -15.26
C GLY A 144 9.07 24.64 -15.48
N GLU A 145 7.96 24.54 -14.74
CA GLU A 145 6.93 23.53 -14.96
C GLU A 145 6.32 23.62 -16.35
N ALA A 146 5.94 24.83 -16.77
CA ALA A 146 5.39 25.06 -18.10
C ALA A 146 6.39 24.66 -19.20
N PHE A 147 7.70 24.93 -19.01
CA PHE A 147 8.75 24.46 -19.91
C PHE A 147 8.86 22.94 -19.91
N PHE A 148 8.88 22.30 -18.74
CA PHE A 148 9.02 20.84 -18.59
C PHE A 148 7.94 20.06 -19.37
N PHE A 149 6.66 20.44 -19.21
CA PHE A 149 5.53 19.79 -19.89
C PHE A 149 5.23 20.35 -21.28
N GLY A 150 5.82 21.48 -21.64
CA GLY A 150 5.63 22.18 -22.92
C GLY A 150 6.84 22.03 -23.85
N LYS A 151 7.53 23.16 -24.11
CA LYS A 151 8.64 23.26 -25.07
C LYS A 151 9.78 22.28 -24.80
N GLY A 152 10.12 22.04 -23.52
CA GLY A 152 11.18 21.11 -23.11
C GLY A 152 10.86 19.65 -23.34
N ARG A 153 9.56 19.29 -23.48
CA ARG A 153 9.05 17.93 -23.73
C ARG A 153 9.53 16.86 -22.72
N CYS A 154 10.00 17.27 -21.53
CA CYS A 154 10.52 16.35 -20.52
C CYS A 154 9.45 15.35 -20.03
N GLY A 155 8.18 15.82 -19.93
CA GLY A 155 7.03 15.00 -19.56
C GLY A 155 6.65 13.91 -20.57
N THR A 156 7.26 13.89 -21.80
CA THR A 156 7.07 12.76 -22.75
C THR A 156 7.84 11.50 -22.34
N CYS A 157 8.81 11.64 -21.43
CA CYS A 157 9.59 10.55 -20.90
C CYS A 157 9.45 10.41 -19.38
N HIS A 158 9.40 11.53 -18.66
CA HIS A 158 9.40 11.57 -17.19
C HIS A 158 8.02 11.83 -16.60
N MET A 159 7.71 11.17 -15.50
CA MET A 159 6.55 11.46 -14.65
C MET A 159 6.95 12.41 -13.51
N VAL A 160 6.06 13.36 -13.20
CA VAL A 160 6.11 14.20 -11.99
C VAL A 160 4.72 14.27 -11.38
N ASN A 161 4.55 13.84 -10.14
CA ASN A 161 3.30 13.90 -9.39
C ASN A 161 2.10 13.32 -10.19
N GLY A 162 2.29 12.15 -10.80
CA GLY A 162 1.28 11.44 -11.58
C GLY A 162 1.01 12.02 -12.97
N ARG A 163 1.72 13.06 -13.40
CA ARG A 163 1.61 13.68 -14.75
C ARG A 163 2.84 13.37 -15.58
N GLY A 164 2.65 12.97 -16.83
CA GLY A 164 3.75 12.65 -17.76
C GLY A 164 3.80 11.18 -18.14
N SER A 165 4.97 10.69 -18.55
CA SER A 165 5.20 9.33 -19.06
C SER A 165 6.14 8.53 -18.15
N VAL A 166 6.17 7.22 -18.35
CA VAL A 166 7.01 6.25 -17.62
C VAL A 166 8.19 5.72 -18.45
N ASN A 167 8.55 6.42 -19.52
CA ASN A 167 9.70 6.08 -20.38
C ASN A 167 11.02 6.72 -19.90
N GLY A 168 11.06 7.11 -18.64
CA GLY A 168 12.20 7.63 -17.90
C GLY A 168 11.92 7.55 -16.40
N PRO A 169 12.92 7.83 -15.54
CA PRO A 169 12.74 7.87 -14.09
C PRO A 169 11.60 8.83 -13.69
N ASP A 170 10.88 8.47 -12.63
CA ASP A 170 9.97 9.38 -11.94
C ASP A 170 10.79 10.47 -11.24
N LEU A 171 10.47 11.72 -11.50
CA LEU A 171 11.17 12.89 -10.97
C LEU A 171 10.41 13.58 -9.82
N SER A 172 9.31 13.02 -9.33
CA SER A 172 8.46 13.65 -8.31
C SER A 172 9.20 14.04 -7.04
N ASP A 173 10.30 13.39 -6.70
CA ASP A 173 11.12 13.65 -5.52
C ASP A 173 12.59 13.97 -5.83
N ILE A 174 12.88 14.29 -7.09
CA ILE A 174 14.26 14.48 -7.58
C ILE A 174 15.01 15.57 -6.81
N GLY A 175 14.32 16.62 -6.37
CA GLY A 175 14.92 17.69 -5.58
C GLY A 175 15.45 17.25 -4.22
N ARG A 176 14.88 16.17 -3.64
CA ARG A 176 15.40 15.54 -2.39
C ARG A 176 16.51 14.54 -2.65
N LYS A 177 16.48 13.85 -3.78
CA LYS A 177 17.36 12.70 -4.08
C LYS A 177 18.69 13.11 -4.67
N THR A 178 18.76 14.27 -5.33
CA THR A 178 19.95 14.75 -6.05
C THR A 178 20.42 16.09 -5.52
N THR A 179 21.67 16.42 -5.79
CA THR A 179 22.23 17.75 -5.59
C THR A 179 21.94 18.66 -6.79
N LEU A 180 22.01 19.98 -6.60
CA LEU A 180 21.83 20.93 -7.70
C LEU A 180 22.86 20.70 -8.83
N ARG A 181 24.11 20.44 -8.46
CA ARG A 181 25.21 20.18 -9.42
C ARG A 181 24.94 18.94 -10.29
N GLU A 182 24.40 17.88 -9.70
CA GLU A 182 24.02 16.67 -10.46
C GLU A 182 22.90 16.96 -11.44
N LEU A 183 21.88 17.73 -11.04
CA LEU A 183 20.82 18.14 -11.96
C LEU A 183 21.37 18.94 -13.15
N GLU A 184 22.29 19.87 -12.90
CA GLU A 184 22.94 20.67 -13.95
C GLU A 184 23.73 19.78 -14.92
N LEU A 185 24.55 18.87 -14.40
CA LEU A 185 25.36 17.94 -15.17
C LEU A 185 24.51 16.99 -16.04
N VAL A 186 23.45 16.42 -15.48
CA VAL A 186 22.53 15.53 -16.22
C VAL A 186 21.83 16.28 -17.34
N LEU A 187 21.41 17.52 -17.12
CA LEU A 187 20.75 18.34 -18.14
C LEU A 187 21.71 18.75 -19.26
N GLU A 188 22.98 18.95 -18.94
CA GLU A 188 24.00 19.34 -19.90
C GLU A 188 24.51 18.17 -20.74
N ASN A 189 24.88 17.08 -20.09
CA ASN A 189 25.40 15.88 -20.71
C ASN A 189 24.86 14.61 -20.09
N PRO A 190 23.65 14.17 -20.45
CA PRO A 190 23.04 12.97 -19.87
C PRO A 190 23.87 11.69 -20.00
N THR A 191 24.68 11.58 -21.10
CA THR A 191 25.52 10.40 -21.34
C THR A 191 26.70 10.33 -20.37
N SER A 192 27.27 11.46 -19.95
CA SER A 192 28.42 11.47 -19.02
C SER A 192 28.07 10.99 -17.65
N GLN A 193 26.79 11.04 -17.28
CA GLN A 193 26.29 10.59 -15.98
C GLN A 193 25.87 9.12 -15.97
N MET A 194 25.87 8.44 -17.11
CA MET A 194 25.58 6.99 -17.18
C MET A 194 26.73 6.21 -16.53
N GLY A 195 26.44 5.55 -15.42
CA GLY A 195 27.42 4.76 -14.66
C GLY A 195 28.22 5.51 -13.60
N VAL A 196 28.01 6.83 -13.40
CA VAL A 196 28.64 7.60 -12.32
C VAL A 196 28.05 7.25 -10.95
N HIS A 197 26.80 6.80 -10.92
CA HIS A 197 26.12 6.35 -9.69
C HIS A 197 26.33 4.88 -9.35
N THR A 198 27.32 4.19 -9.95
CA THR A 198 27.78 2.94 -9.39
C THR A 198 28.37 3.25 -8.02
N THR A 199 27.55 3.15 -6.99
CA THR A 199 28.06 3.19 -5.62
C THR A 199 29.17 2.14 -5.52
N PRO A 200 30.34 2.46 -4.93
CA PRO A 200 31.42 1.50 -4.71
C PRO A 200 30.97 0.26 -3.91
N THR A 201 29.77 0.31 -3.35
CA THR A 201 29.10 -0.73 -2.55
C THR A 201 28.18 -1.63 -3.36
N CYS A 202 27.96 -1.38 -4.67
CA CYS A 202 27.19 -2.29 -5.49
C CYS A 202 28.14 -3.37 -6.04
N PRO A 203 28.12 -4.60 -5.51
CA PRO A 203 28.95 -5.67 -6.01
C PRO A 203 28.63 -5.95 -7.49
N SER A 204 29.62 -6.40 -8.25
CA SER A 204 29.45 -6.72 -9.69
C SER A 204 28.36 -7.76 -10.01
N TRP A 205 27.86 -8.46 -8.98
CA TRP A 205 26.79 -9.45 -9.07
C TRP A 205 25.43 -8.93 -8.57
N ALA A 206 25.37 -7.70 -7.99
CA ALA A 206 24.13 -7.12 -7.52
C ALA A 206 23.54 -6.15 -8.56
N PHE A 207 22.22 -6.13 -8.68
CA PHE A 207 21.51 -5.15 -9.46
C PHE A 207 21.62 -3.78 -8.78
N CYS A 208 22.09 -2.80 -9.52
CA CYS A 208 22.18 -1.41 -9.07
C CYS A 208 21.00 -0.62 -9.65
N PRO A 209 20.23 0.13 -8.82
CA PRO A 209 19.02 0.85 -9.27
C PRO A 209 19.23 1.74 -10.49
N ASP A 210 20.43 2.29 -10.67
CA ASP A 210 20.76 3.20 -11.78
C ASP A 210 20.98 2.48 -13.12
N GLU A 211 21.16 1.15 -13.13
CA GLU A 211 21.27 0.38 -14.38
C GLU A 211 19.90 0.13 -15.05
N GLY A 212 18.81 0.29 -14.33
CA GLY A 212 17.45 0.01 -14.83
C GLY A 212 16.94 0.89 -15.97
N TRP A 213 17.74 1.88 -16.42
CA TRP A 213 17.40 2.78 -17.52
C TRP A 213 18.41 2.70 -18.69
N ARG A 214 19.25 1.66 -18.71
CA ARG A 214 20.14 1.39 -19.85
C ARG A 214 19.36 0.80 -21.00
N VAL A 215 19.49 1.41 -22.17
CA VAL A 215 18.88 0.92 -23.41
C VAL A 215 19.61 -0.30 -23.92
N VAL A 216 18.87 -1.34 -24.27
CA VAL A 216 19.39 -2.58 -24.85
C VAL A 216 18.58 -3.00 -26.06
N ASN A 217 19.27 -3.66 -27.00
CA ASN A 217 18.67 -4.40 -28.09
C ASN A 217 18.73 -5.89 -27.75
N VAL A 218 17.61 -6.59 -27.81
CA VAL A 218 17.48 -8.00 -27.47
C VAL A 218 17.02 -8.78 -28.70
N ARG A 219 17.81 -9.74 -29.13
CA ARG A 219 17.45 -10.68 -30.22
C ARG A 219 16.76 -11.89 -29.60
N LEU A 220 15.48 -12.09 -29.91
CA LEU A 220 14.75 -13.28 -29.51
C LEU A 220 15.12 -14.48 -30.36
N ARG A 221 14.88 -15.70 -29.87
CA ARG A 221 15.17 -16.95 -30.63
C ARG A 221 14.33 -17.13 -31.89
N ASN A 222 13.15 -16.51 -31.96
CA ASN A 222 12.32 -16.48 -33.16
C ASN A 222 12.81 -15.47 -34.22
N GLY A 223 13.97 -14.79 -33.98
CA GLY A 223 14.58 -13.80 -34.87
C GLY A 223 14.04 -12.38 -34.72
N SER A 224 13.00 -12.15 -33.96
CA SER A 224 12.49 -10.79 -33.69
C SER A 224 13.41 -9.99 -32.75
N MET A 225 13.35 -8.67 -32.85
CA MET A 225 14.15 -7.74 -32.04
C MET A 225 13.25 -6.98 -31.10
N LEU A 226 13.66 -6.89 -29.83
CA LEU A 226 13.07 -5.98 -28.86
C LEU A 226 14.07 -4.88 -28.54
N HIS A 227 13.56 -3.65 -28.32
CA HIS A 227 14.34 -2.47 -28.00
C HIS A 227 13.71 -1.73 -26.83
N GLY A 228 14.48 -1.50 -25.76
CA GLY A 228 13.95 -0.89 -24.56
C GLY A 228 14.96 -0.78 -23.40
N PHE A 229 14.47 -0.49 -22.22
CA PHE A 229 15.27 -0.38 -21.00
C PHE A 229 15.41 -1.74 -20.32
N ALA A 230 16.64 -2.16 -20.03
CA ALA A 230 16.91 -3.30 -19.14
C ALA A 230 16.62 -2.87 -17.69
N ARG A 231 15.41 -3.17 -17.21
CA ARG A 231 14.96 -2.80 -15.87
C ARG A 231 15.67 -3.62 -14.78
N ASN A 232 15.92 -4.88 -15.07
CA ASN A 232 16.71 -5.78 -14.24
C ASN A 232 17.32 -6.86 -15.12
N ARG A 233 18.52 -7.32 -14.81
CA ARG A 233 19.23 -8.36 -15.54
C ARG A 233 19.98 -9.27 -14.58
N ALA A 234 19.89 -10.59 -14.79
CA ALA A 234 20.77 -11.57 -14.20
C ALA A 234 21.41 -12.44 -15.27
N GLU A 235 22.10 -13.48 -14.87
CA GLU A 235 22.74 -14.41 -15.80
C GLU A 235 21.73 -15.14 -16.69
N HIS A 236 20.56 -15.50 -16.13
CA HIS A 236 19.57 -16.37 -16.77
C HIS A 236 18.23 -15.68 -17.11
N ASP A 237 18.06 -14.39 -16.79
CA ASP A 237 16.85 -13.64 -17.07
C ASP A 237 17.10 -12.16 -17.33
N LEU A 238 16.14 -11.52 -18.02
CA LEU A 238 16.13 -10.11 -18.36
C LEU A 238 14.70 -9.57 -18.25
N GLN A 239 14.52 -8.50 -17.50
CA GLN A 239 13.28 -7.72 -17.47
C GLN A 239 13.46 -6.50 -18.37
N LEU A 240 12.78 -6.49 -19.51
CA LEU A 240 12.88 -5.45 -20.52
C LEU A 240 11.59 -4.62 -20.58
N GLN A 241 11.68 -3.32 -20.35
CA GLN A 241 10.60 -2.38 -20.63
C GLN A 241 10.80 -1.79 -22.03
N THR A 242 9.92 -2.10 -22.97
CA THR A 242 9.92 -1.49 -24.30
C THR A 242 9.29 -0.10 -24.28
N PHE A 243 9.60 0.75 -25.27
CA PHE A 243 9.17 2.16 -25.30
C PHE A 243 7.65 2.33 -25.51
N ASP A 244 6.93 1.27 -25.86
CA ASP A 244 5.46 1.21 -25.85
C ASP A 244 4.85 0.95 -24.45
N GLY A 245 5.69 0.92 -23.40
CA GLY A 245 5.30 0.73 -22.01
C GLY A 245 5.04 -0.72 -21.61
N LYS A 246 5.41 -1.71 -22.44
CA LYS A 246 5.26 -3.13 -22.09
C LYS A 246 6.47 -3.67 -21.35
N MET A 247 6.20 -4.51 -20.34
CA MET A 247 7.21 -5.28 -19.63
C MET A 247 7.33 -6.66 -20.27
N HIS A 248 8.53 -7.00 -20.75
CA HIS A 248 8.88 -8.32 -21.24
C HIS A 248 9.75 -9.02 -20.19
N LEU A 249 9.23 -10.09 -19.63
CA LEU A 249 9.93 -10.94 -18.68
C LEU A 249 10.55 -12.10 -19.45
N LEU A 250 11.85 -12.02 -19.75
CA LEU A 250 12.56 -12.94 -20.62
C LEU A 250 13.47 -13.87 -19.80
N VAL A 251 13.47 -15.16 -20.11
CA VAL A 251 14.44 -16.13 -19.59
C VAL A 251 15.42 -16.54 -20.69
N GLU A 252 16.64 -16.96 -20.32
CA GLU A 252 17.74 -17.29 -21.22
C GLU A 252 17.34 -18.14 -22.45
N PRO A 253 16.48 -19.17 -22.35
CA PRO A 253 16.05 -19.92 -23.56
C PRO A 253 15.21 -19.11 -24.55
N GLU A 254 14.68 -17.95 -24.19
CA GLU A 254 13.80 -17.13 -25.02
C GLU A 254 14.55 -16.10 -25.88
N TYR A 255 15.80 -15.75 -25.50
CA TYR A 255 16.63 -14.80 -26.27
C TYR A 255 18.04 -15.37 -26.58
N GLN A 256 18.73 -14.78 -27.54
CA GLN A 256 20.06 -15.22 -28.00
C GLN A 256 21.15 -14.24 -27.61
N GLU A 257 20.86 -12.96 -27.70
CA GLU A 257 21.85 -11.90 -27.59
C GLU A 257 21.25 -10.63 -27.02
N THR A 258 22.01 -9.94 -26.20
CA THR A 258 21.67 -8.59 -25.70
C THR A 258 22.83 -7.65 -25.98
N THR A 259 22.58 -6.50 -26.64
CA THR A 259 23.57 -5.47 -26.92
C THR A 259 23.16 -4.17 -26.25
N ALA A 260 23.96 -3.65 -25.33
CA ALA A 260 23.70 -2.38 -24.64
C ALA A 260 24.14 -1.18 -25.49
N GLU A 261 23.38 -0.09 -25.45
CA GLU A 261 23.77 1.18 -26.02
C GLU A 261 24.66 1.96 -25.03
N ASN A 262 25.73 2.59 -25.54
CA ASN A 262 26.66 3.39 -24.72
C ASN A 262 26.30 4.88 -24.70
N ARG A 263 25.04 5.21 -24.86
CA ARG A 263 24.52 6.59 -24.79
C ARG A 263 23.21 6.65 -24.03
N SER A 264 22.96 7.79 -23.40
CA SER A 264 21.67 8.06 -22.76
C SER A 264 20.56 8.17 -23.82
N TYR A 265 19.39 7.62 -23.51
CA TYR A 265 18.17 7.88 -24.28
C TYR A 265 17.64 9.31 -24.07
N MET A 266 17.97 9.94 -22.95
CA MET A 266 17.67 11.34 -22.68
C MET A 266 18.54 12.22 -23.58
N PRO A 267 17.95 13.12 -24.41
CA PRO A 267 18.72 14.05 -25.22
C PRO A 267 19.29 15.20 -24.34
N PRO A 268 20.40 15.84 -24.77
CA PRO A 268 20.88 17.07 -24.14
C PRO A 268 19.82 18.16 -24.16
N LEU A 269 19.74 18.96 -23.10
CA LEU A 269 18.77 20.03 -22.94
C LEU A 269 18.93 21.13 -23.98
N GLN A 270 17.88 21.44 -24.72
CA GLN A 270 17.79 22.58 -25.66
C GLN A 270 16.99 23.70 -24.97
N ALA A 271 17.68 24.68 -24.34
CA ALA A 271 17.03 25.74 -23.58
C ALA A 271 17.90 26.99 -23.55
N THR A 272 17.29 28.17 -23.44
CA THR A 272 17.99 29.43 -23.10
C THR A 272 18.47 29.39 -21.64
N ALA A 273 19.35 30.32 -21.26
CA ALA A 273 19.83 30.42 -19.88
C ALA A 273 18.70 30.63 -18.87
N ASP A 274 17.69 31.44 -19.19
CA ASP A 274 16.54 31.70 -18.33
C ASP A 274 15.62 30.50 -18.24
N GLU A 275 15.36 29.77 -19.36
CA GLU A 275 14.58 28.54 -19.36
C GLU A 275 15.28 27.46 -18.54
N ARG A 276 16.61 27.31 -18.67
CA ARG A 276 17.40 26.38 -17.85
C ARG A 276 17.30 26.71 -16.36
N LYS A 277 17.48 27.99 -16.00
CA LYS A 277 17.35 28.46 -14.62
C LYS A 277 15.97 28.19 -14.02
N ASN A 278 14.90 28.44 -14.77
CA ASN A 278 13.53 28.18 -14.34
C ASN A 278 13.25 26.68 -14.22
N LEU A 279 13.78 25.87 -15.14
CA LEU A 279 13.67 24.39 -15.06
C LEU A 279 14.38 23.86 -13.83
N LEU A 280 15.59 24.33 -13.50
CA LEU A 280 16.32 23.95 -12.28
C LEU A 280 15.53 24.34 -11.02
N ALA A 281 14.95 25.55 -10.98
CA ALA A 281 14.09 25.97 -9.88
C ALA A 281 12.86 25.04 -9.71
N TYR A 282 12.24 24.58 -10.80
CA TYR A 282 11.14 23.63 -10.77
C TYR A 282 11.60 22.27 -10.26
N LEU A 283 12.62 21.65 -10.87
CA LEU A 283 13.11 20.31 -10.49
C LEU A 283 13.62 20.27 -9.05
N SER A 284 14.34 21.29 -8.61
CA SER A 284 14.83 21.42 -7.23
C SER A 284 13.70 21.50 -6.20
N GLY A 285 12.54 22.05 -6.59
CA GLY A 285 11.36 22.14 -5.72
C GLY A 285 10.58 20.84 -5.57
N LEU A 286 10.91 19.79 -6.35
CA LEU A 286 10.18 18.53 -6.33
C LEU A 286 10.57 17.68 -5.11
N ALA A 287 9.68 17.63 -4.12
CA ALA A 287 9.89 17.03 -2.80
C ALA A 287 9.11 15.73 -2.55
N GLY A 288 8.53 15.13 -3.58
CA GLY A 288 7.63 13.99 -3.53
C GLY A 288 6.21 14.36 -3.91
N THR A 289 5.40 13.35 -4.25
CA THR A 289 3.99 13.54 -4.58
C THR A 289 3.23 14.11 -3.38
N PRO A 290 2.57 15.26 -3.53
CA PRO A 290 1.84 15.88 -2.41
C PRO A 290 0.65 15.00 -1.99
N VAL A 291 0.33 15.04 -0.69
CA VAL A 291 -0.88 14.40 -0.16
C VAL A 291 -2.10 15.19 -0.62
N GLY A 292 -2.98 14.53 -1.34
CA GLY A 292 -4.21 15.08 -1.88
C GLY A 292 -4.58 14.47 -3.23
N PRO A 293 -5.80 14.70 -3.70
CA PRO A 293 -6.21 14.28 -5.03
C PRO A 293 -5.48 15.11 -6.10
N LEU A 294 -5.35 14.53 -7.31
CA LEU A 294 -4.77 15.26 -8.43
C LEU A 294 -5.53 16.57 -8.73
N GLY A 295 -4.78 17.62 -9.00
CA GLY A 295 -5.30 18.94 -9.40
C GLY A 295 -5.73 19.02 -10.87
N PHE A 296 -5.55 17.95 -11.64
CA PHE A 296 -5.90 17.86 -13.07
C PHE A 296 -6.69 16.58 -13.35
N GLU A 297 -7.33 16.48 -14.50
CA GLU A 297 -8.01 15.27 -14.96
C GLU A 297 -7.07 14.48 -15.90
N PRO A 298 -6.59 13.29 -15.47
CA PRO A 298 -5.85 12.40 -16.36
C PRO A 298 -6.79 11.72 -17.37
N ASP A 299 -6.21 11.02 -18.34
CA ASP A 299 -6.96 10.22 -19.28
C ASP A 299 -7.85 9.20 -18.55
N PRO A 300 -9.07 8.97 -19.07
CA PRO A 300 -9.99 8.02 -18.47
C PRO A 300 -9.44 6.59 -18.53
N VAL A 301 -9.82 5.78 -17.54
CA VAL A 301 -9.45 4.36 -17.54
C VAL A 301 -10.08 3.67 -18.76
N PRO A 302 -9.30 2.95 -19.57
CA PRO A 302 -9.81 2.20 -20.71
C PRO A 302 -10.84 1.14 -20.31
N ALA A 303 -11.89 0.98 -21.11
CA ALA A 303 -12.98 0.04 -20.80
C ALA A 303 -12.54 -1.43 -20.76
N ASP A 304 -11.49 -1.80 -21.50
CA ASP A 304 -10.89 -3.13 -21.47
C ASP A 304 -10.13 -3.40 -20.16
N ALA A 305 -9.47 -2.39 -19.58
CA ALA A 305 -8.86 -2.49 -18.26
C ALA A 305 -9.91 -2.76 -17.17
N ILE A 306 -11.08 -2.09 -17.24
CA ILE A 306 -12.20 -2.36 -16.33
C ILE A 306 -12.72 -3.79 -16.53
N ARG A 307 -12.87 -4.24 -17.79
CA ARG A 307 -13.32 -5.62 -18.08
C ARG A 307 -12.35 -6.67 -17.56
N ALA A 308 -11.04 -6.41 -17.63
CA ALA A 308 -10.01 -7.35 -17.15
C ALA A 308 -10.10 -7.62 -15.64
N VAL A 309 -10.51 -6.64 -14.83
CA VAL A 309 -10.72 -6.81 -13.38
C VAL A 309 -12.04 -7.52 -13.08
N ILE A 310 -13.10 -7.19 -13.82
CA ILE A 310 -14.44 -7.76 -13.60
C ILE A 310 -14.51 -9.23 -14.04
N ASN A 311 -13.88 -9.56 -15.18
CA ASN A 311 -13.85 -10.89 -15.75
C ASN A 311 -12.40 -11.24 -16.17
N PRO A 312 -11.53 -11.55 -15.20
CA PRO A 312 -10.14 -11.87 -15.46
C PRO A 312 -9.99 -13.10 -16.35
N LYS A 313 -8.94 -13.11 -17.18
CA LYS A 313 -8.58 -14.29 -17.96
C LYS A 313 -8.25 -15.47 -17.03
N PRO A 314 -8.50 -16.71 -17.45
CA PRO A 314 -8.03 -17.88 -16.70
C PRO A 314 -6.52 -17.77 -16.41
N GLY A 315 -6.15 -17.89 -15.14
CA GLY A 315 -4.75 -17.75 -14.70
C GLY A 315 -4.33 -16.34 -14.27
N GLU A 316 -5.21 -15.35 -14.42
CA GLU A 316 -5.04 -14.03 -13.79
C GLU A 316 -5.68 -14.01 -12.38
N TRP A 317 -5.09 -13.22 -11.48
CA TRP A 317 -5.62 -12.99 -10.12
C TRP A 317 -5.51 -11.51 -9.75
N PRO A 318 -6.33 -10.60 -10.36
CA PRO A 318 -6.09 -9.15 -10.33
C PRO A 318 -6.55 -8.43 -9.05
N ALA A 319 -7.12 -9.12 -8.07
CA ALA A 319 -7.63 -8.56 -6.83
C ALA A 319 -7.49 -9.55 -5.67
N TYR A 320 -7.72 -9.11 -4.43
CA TYR A 320 -7.56 -9.89 -3.20
C TYR A 320 -8.18 -11.31 -3.28
N ASN A 321 -9.40 -11.44 -3.75
CA ASN A 321 -10.11 -12.71 -3.92
C ASN A 321 -10.06 -13.27 -5.37
N GLY A 322 -9.25 -12.69 -6.26
CA GLY A 322 -9.17 -13.05 -7.67
C GLY A 322 -10.31 -12.48 -8.50
N VAL A 323 -11.55 -12.65 -8.05
CA VAL A 323 -12.78 -12.16 -8.69
C VAL A 323 -13.56 -11.21 -7.77
N PRO A 324 -14.35 -10.25 -8.32
CA PRO A 324 -15.11 -9.29 -7.50
C PRO A 324 -16.11 -9.94 -6.55
N GLY A 325 -16.67 -11.10 -6.89
CA GLY A 325 -17.67 -11.83 -6.09
C GLY A 325 -17.15 -12.47 -4.81
N GLY A 326 -15.86 -12.40 -4.53
CA GLY A 326 -15.29 -12.83 -3.26
C GLY A 326 -15.00 -14.34 -3.15
N ASN A 327 -15.46 -15.17 -4.06
CA ASN A 327 -15.25 -16.62 -3.99
C ASN A 327 -13.83 -17.02 -4.43
N ARG A 328 -13.04 -17.59 -3.52
CA ARG A 328 -11.67 -18.08 -3.78
C ARG A 328 -11.71 -19.48 -4.39
N HIS A 329 -12.43 -19.60 -5.51
CA HIS A 329 -12.44 -20.78 -6.35
C HIS A 329 -11.82 -20.45 -7.71
N SER A 330 -10.81 -21.25 -8.11
CA SER A 330 -10.13 -21.09 -9.41
C SER A 330 -10.61 -22.14 -10.42
N SER A 331 -10.83 -21.72 -11.65
CA SER A 331 -11.14 -22.61 -12.76
C SER A 331 -9.93 -23.40 -13.27
N LEU A 332 -8.74 -23.18 -12.72
CA LEU A 332 -7.52 -23.90 -13.12
C LEU A 332 -7.52 -25.34 -12.62
N SER A 333 -7.06 -26.26 -13.46
CA SER A 333 -7.06 -27.70 -13.21
C SER A 333 -5.77 -28.43 -13.66
N GLN A 334 -4.73 -27.73 -14.12
CA GLN A 334 -3.45 -28.36 -14.43
C GLN A 334 -2.86 -29.07 -13.20
N VAL A 335 -2.92 -28.42 -12.02
CA VAL A 335 -2.66 -29.05 -10.72
C VAL A 335 -3.97 -29.62 -10.22
N ASN A 336 -4.02 -30.94 -10.01
CA ASN A 336 -5.24 -31.67 -9.68
C ASN A 336 -4.97 -32.84 -8.73
N VAL A 337 -6.03 -33.57 -8.33
CA VAL A 337 -5.96 -34.66 -7.35
C VAL A 337 -5.02 -35.81 -7.74
N GLN A 338 -4.75 -36.01 -9.03
CA GLN A 338 -3.87 -37.07 -9.52
C GLN A 338 -2.38 -36.71 -9.43
N ASN A 339 -2.02 -35.42 -9.70
CA ASN A 339 -0.63 -34.98 -9.85
C ASN A 339 -0.12 -34.04 -8.76
N VAL A 340 -0.95 -33.58 -7.82
CA VAL A 340 -0.55 -32.62 -6.79
C VAL A 340 0.63 -33.09 -5.92
N ARG A 341 0.89 -34.38 -5.85
CA ARG A 341 2.05 -34.96 -5.15
C ARG A 341 3.39 -34.57 -5.74
N GLU A 342 3.40 -34.12 -6.99
CA GLU A 342 4.57 -33.66 -7.73
C GLU A 342 4.79 -32.15 -7.60
N LEU A 343 3.94 -31.46 -6.82
CA LEU A 343 4.05 -30.03 -6.59
C LEU A 343 5.32 -29.70 -5.80
N GLN A 344 6.15 -28.79 -6.35
CA GLN A 344 7.45 -28.41 -5.82
C GLN A 344 7.55 -26.90 -5.66
N LEU A 345 8.29 -26.46 -4.64
CA LEU A 345 8.66 -25.05 -4.49
C LEU A 345 9.52 -24.61 -5.68
N GLN A 346 9.15 -23.51 -6.32
CA GLN A 346 9.86 -22.94 -7.45
C GLN A 346 10.74 -21.77 -7.06
N TRP A 347 10.21 -20.88 -6.21
CA TRP A 347 10.94 -19.72 -5.73
C TRP A 347 10.39 -19.22 -4.40
N ILE A 348 11.23 -18.45 -3.71
CA ILE A 348 10.94 -17.72 -2.48
C ILE A 348 11.36 -16.27 -2.68
N HIS A 349 10.53 -15.32 -2.26
CA HIS A 349 10.87 -13.90 -2.20
C HIS A 349 10.59 -13.36 -0.79
N SER A 350 11.55 -12.64 -0.20
CA SER A 350 11.42 -12.07 1.15
C SER A 350 11.02 -10.60 1.09
N LEU A 351 10.09 -10.20 1.97
CA LEU A 351 9.66 -8.82 2.17
C LEU A 351 10.13 -8.29 3.53
N SER A 352 10.07 -6.97 3.72
CA SER A 352 10.52 -6.32 4.95
C SER A 352 9.68 -6.62 6.20
N GLY A 353 8.47 -7.15 6.04
CA GLY A 353 7.53 -7.46 7.12
C GLY A 353 7.67 -8.87 7.69
N VAL A 354 7.10 -9.10 8.87
CA VAL A 354 6.96 -10.43 9.49
C VAL A 354 5.48 -10.75 9.68
N GLY A 355 5.10 -12.02 9.51
CA GLY A 355 3.71 -12.45 9.67
C GLY A 355 2.79 -11.81 8.63
N LEU A 356 3.16 -11.89 7.36
CA LEU A 356 2.44 -11.30 6.23
C LEU A 356 1.02 -11.85 6.11
N GLU A 357 0.06 -10.94 5.91
CA GLU A 357 -1.36 -11.25 5.64
C GLU A 357 -1.74 -11.04 4.17
N THR A 358 -0.77 -10.68 3.34
CA THR A 358 -0.97 -10.35 1.93
C THR A 358 -1.43 -11.56 1.12
N THR A 359 -2.38 -11.33 0.22
CA THR A 359 -2.63 -12.22 -0.91
C THR A 359 -1.89 -11.67 -2.13
N PRO A 360 -0.99 -12.44 -2.76
CA PRO A 360 -0.37 -12.03 -4.01
C PRO A 360 -1.43 -11.77 -5.08
N VAL A 361 -1.23 -10.73 -5.89
CA VAL A 361 -2.07 -10.35 -7.02
C VAL A 361 -1.26 -10.53 -8.29
N VAL A 362 -1.79 -11.24 -9.29
CA VAL A 362 -1.06 -11.55 -10.53
C VAL A 362 -1.83 -11.09 -11.75
N SER A 363 -1.16 -10.36 -12.63
CA SER A 363 -1.68 -9.98 -13.93
C SER A 363 -0.54 -9.80 -14.93
N GLU A 364 -0.69 -10.33 -16.15
CA GLU A 364 0.27 -10.23 -17.25
C GLU A 364 1.69 -10.69 -16.87
N GLY A 365 1.78 -11.75 -16.05
CA GLY A 365 3.05 -12.33 -15.63
C GLY A 365 3.76 -11.59 -14.49
N VAL A 366 3.21 -10.46 -14.02
CA VAL A 366 3.74 -9.71 -12.88
C VAL A 366 2.91 -10.02 -11.63
N MET A 367 3.61 -10.36 -10.55
CA MET A 367 3.02 -10.55 -9.23
C MET A 367 3.26 -9.32 -8.36
N TYR A 368 2.21 -8.85 -7.69
CA TYR A 368 2.27 -7.74 -6.73
C TYR A 368 2.02 -8.26 -5.33
N VAL A 369 2.92 -7.94 -4.42
CA VAL A 369 2.90 -8.39 -3.02
C VAL A 369 3.11 -7.21 -2.09
N THR A 370 2.60 -7.32 -0.85
CA THR A 370 2.67 -6.23 0.12
C THR A 370 3.20 -6.67 1.47
N ALA A 371 3.91 -5.76 2.13
CA ALA A 371 4.10 -5.71 3.57
C ALA A 371 3.40 -4.44 4.12
N PRO A 372 3.41 -4.17 5.42
CA PRO A 372 2.62 -3.06 6.01
C PRO A 372 2.78 -1.70 5.33
N ARG A 373 3.97 -1.37 4.82
CA ARG A 373 4.29 -0.10 4.14
C ARG A 373 5.00 -0.29 2.81
N GLU A 374 4.99 -1.49 2.29
CA GLU A 374 5.76 -1.86 1.11
C GLU A 374 4.86 -2.52 0.06
N VAL A 375 5.12 -2.20 -1.20
CA VAL A 375 4.52 -2.87 -2.36
C VAL A 375 5.65 -3.24 -3.30
N CYS A 376 5.79 -4.52 -3.64
CA CYS A 376 6.75 -5.00 -4.62
C CYS A 376 6.07 -5.63 -5.83
N ALA A 377 6.63 -5.39 -7.01
CA ALA A 377 6.31 -6.08 -8.25
C ALA A 377 7.41 -7.10 -8.55
N LEU A 378 7.00 -8.33 -8.84
CA LEU A 378 7.88 -9.47 -9.06
C LEU A 378 7.56 -10.14 -10.41
N ASP A 379 8.57 -10.70 -11.09
CA ASP A 379 8.34 -11.71 -12.12
C ASP A 379 7.69 -12.94 -11.49
N SER A 380 6.46 -13.26 -11.85
CA SER A 380 5.70 -14.35 -11.23
C SER A 380 6.29 -15.74 -11.49
N ARG A 381 7.19 -15.93 -12.47
CA ARG A 381 7.86 -17.20 -12.78
C ARG A 381 9.04 -17.47 -11.86
N THR A 382 9.79 -16.40 -11.52
CA THR A 382 11.10 -16.50 -10.88
C THR A 382 11.14 -15.89 -9.48
N GLY A 383 10.15 -15.08 -9.11
CA GLY A 383 10.15 -14.31 -7.87
C GLY A 383 11.12 -13.13 -7.86
N ARG A 384 11.76 -12.81 -9.00
CA ARG A 384 12.70 -11.69 -9.12
C ARG A 384 11.97 -10.36 -9.04
N GLU A 385 12.49 -9.44 -8.25
CA GLU A 385 11.99 -8.07 -8.11
C GLU A 385 12.10 -7.28 -9.42
N ILE A 386 11.05 -6.53 -9.75
CA ILE A 386 11.02 -5.54 -10.82
C ILE A 386 11.19 -4.14 -10.22
N TRP A 387 10.43 -3.86 -9.17
CA TRP A 387 10.53 -2.65 -8.36
C TRP A 387 9.85 -2.87 -7.00
N CYS A 388 10.27 -2.08 -6.00
CA CYS A 388 9.56 -1.96 -4.73
C CYS A 388 9.31 -0.48 -4.41
N TYR A 389 8.13 -0.21 -3.89
CA TYR A 389 7.74 1.07 -3.28
C TYR A 389 7.68 0.89 -1.77
N THR A 390 8.31 1.79 -1.03
CA THR A 390 8.23 1.86 0.44
C THR A 390 7.74 3.23 0.87
N ARG A 391 6.67 3.26 1.70
CA ARG A 391 6.16 4.50 2.28
C ARG A 391 7.02 4.93 3.47
N ASP A 392 7.60 6.11 3.40
CA ASP A 392 8.31 6.71 4.53
C ASP A 392 7.35 7.03 5.69
N SER A 393 7.71 6.56 6.87
CA SER A 393 7.00 6.84 8.10
C SER A 393 7.32 8.22 8.62
N GLY A 394 7.15 9.30 8.07
CA GLY A 394 7.51 10.65 8.53
C GLY A 394 8.04 10.74 9.99
N ARG A 395 8.83 11.69 10.36
CA ARG A 395 9.52 11.81 11.68
C ARG A 395 8.63 11.73 12.94
N GLU A 396 7.30 11.75 12.80
CA GLU A 396 6.36 11.70 13.94
C GLU A 396 6.21 10.29 14.54
N THR A 397 6.62 9.22 13.86
CA THR A 397 6.56 7.84 14.39
C THR A 397 7.90 7.33 14.91
N ALA A 398 8.98 8.11 14.82
CA ALA A 398 10.35 7.69 15.16
C ALA A 398 10.59 7.37 16.65
N ASN A 399 9.63 7.58 17.55
CA ASN A 399 9.74 7.31 18.99
C ASN A 399 8.93 6.09 19.47
N ARG A 400 8.29 5.34 18.60
CA ARG A 400 7.74 4.02 18.92
C ARG A 400 8.70 2.96 18.40
N SER A 401 8.87 1.87 19.14
CA SER A 401 9.55 0.66 18.68
C SER A 401 8.85 0.17 17.41
N ASP A 402 9.26 0.70 16.26
CA ASP A 402 8.52 0.79 15.01
C ASP A 402 8.15 -0.56 14.37
N ARG A 403 8.64 -1.68 14.90
CA ARG A 403 8.36 -3.02 14.38
C ARG A 403 7.22 -3.76 15.07
N GLU A 404 6.87 -3.40 16.30
CA GLU A 404 5.86 -4.11 17.11
C GLU A 404 4.40 -3.68 16.82
N PHE A 405 4.17 -2.55 16.12
CA PHE A 405 2.82 -1.97 15.94
C PHE A 405 2.46 -1.63 14.49
N GLN A 406 3.17 -2.18 13.51
CA GLN A 406 2.75 -2.03 12.11
C GLN A 406 1.48 -2.83 11.87
N GLN A 407 0.43 -2.16 11.35
CA GLN A 407 -0.80 -2.85 10.98
C GLN A 407 -0.57 -3.71 9.71
N PRO A 408 -1.15 -4.90 9.64
CA PRO A 408 -0.96 -5.77 8.48
C PRO A 408 -1.54 -5.12 7.21
N ASN A 409 -1.00 -5.52 6.07
CA ASN A 409 -1.57 -5.21 4.76
C ASN A 409 -1.98 -6.49 4.04
N ARG A 410 -3.18 -6.51 3.43
CA ARG A 410 -3.75 -7.71 2.81
C ARG A 410 -3.60 -7.76 1.30
N GLY A 411 -3.00 -6.74 0.68
CA GLY A 411 -2.71 -6.73 -0.75
C GLY A 411 -3.12 -5.45 -1.46
N VAL A 412 -3.01 -5.48 -2.77
CA VAL A 412 -3.34 -4.37 -3.67
C VAL A 412 -4.56 -4.69 -4.54
N ALA A 413 -5.07 -3.69 -5.27
CA ALA A 413 -5.98 -3.87 -6.39
C ALA A 413 -5.39 -3.23 -7.65
N LEU A 414 -5.68 -3.83 -8.82
CA LEU A 414 -5.17 -3.39 -10.11
C LEU A 414 -6.28 -2.75 -10.95
N LEU A 415 -5.93 -1.73 -11.74
CA LEU A 415 -6.80 -1.19 -12.80
C LEU A 415 -5.95 -0.54 -13.90
N GLY A 416 -5.79 -1.23 -15.02
CA GLY A 416 -4.97 -0.75 -16.12
C GLY A 416 -3.50 -0.56 -15.70
N ASP A 417 -3.02 0.68 -15.81
CA ASP A 417 -1.66 1.11 -15.43
C ASP A 417 -1.52 1.48 -13.95
N ARG A 418 -2.54 1.22 -13.11
CA ARG A 418 -2.63 1.66 -11.72
C ARG A 418 -2.66 0.49 -10.75
N ILE A 419 -2.01 0.71 -9.61
CA ILE A 419 -2.08 -0.13 -8.41
C ILE A 419 -2.60 0.72 -7.27
N PHE A 420 -3.54 0.19 -6.52
CA PHE A 420 -4.08 0.84 -5.32
C PHE A 420 -3.66 0.09 -4.09
N PHE A 421 -3.08 0.82 -3.16
CA PHE A 421 -2.52 0.35 -1.91
C PHE A 421 -3.07 1.19 -0.74
N ALA A 422 -3.51 0.53 0.32
CA ALA A 422 -3.98 1.21 1.53
C ALA A 422 -2.93 1.04 2.64
N SER A 423 -2.42 2.14 3.18
CA SER A 423 -1.34 2.12 4.18
C SER A 423 -1.83 2.16 5.62
N ASP A 424 -0.96 1.76 6.54
CA ASP A 424 -1.23 1.68 7.99
C ASP A 424 -1.49 3.05 8.67
N ASP A 425 -1.23 4.16 8.00
CA ASP A 425 -1.58 5.52 8.42
C ASP A 425 -2.88 6.04 7.77
N ALA A 426 -3.72 5.10 7.26
CA ALA A 426 -5.02 5.35 6.63
C ALA A 426 -4.96 6.24 5.38
N HIS A 427 -3.93 6.08 4.56
CA HIS A 427 -3.88 6.65 3.22
C HIS A 427 -4.26 5.64 2.16
N LEU A 428 -4.91 6.09 1.11
CA LEU A 428 -5.09 5.35 -0.13
C LEU A 428 -4.12 5.94 -1.17
N ILE A 429 -3.26 5.11 -1.71
CA ILE A 429 -2.15 5.49 -2.59
C ILE A 429 -2.33 4.80 -3.94
N CYS A 430 -2.18 5.55 -5.01
CA CYS A 430 -2.13 5.03 -6.36
C CYS A 430 -0.68 5.04 -6.85
N LEU A 431 -0.20 3.87 -7.25
CA LEU A 431 1.11 3.70 -7.86
C LEU A 431 0.97 3.42 -9.35
N ASN A 432 1.93 3.86 -10.13
CA ASN A 432 2.06 3.41 -11.51
C ASN A 432 2.50 1.93 -11.52
N ARG A 433 1.78 1.10 -12.26
CA ARG A 433 1.98 -0.36 -12.29
C ARG A 433 3.35 -0.79 -12.82
N LEU A 434 3.91 -0.01 -13.76
CA LEU A 434 5.17 -0.34 -14.42
C LEU A 434 6.40 0.08 -13.60
N THR A 435 6.31 1.21 -12.87
CA THR A 435 7.46 1.83 -12.22
C THR A 435 7.42 1.85 -10.70
N GLY A 436 6.25 1.66 -10.10
CA GLY A 436 6.03 1.87 -8.65
C GLY A 436 5.98 3.35 -8.24
N GLY A 437 6.08 4.29 -9.18
CA GLY A 437 5.99 5.73 -8.90
C GLY A 437 4.61 6.14 -8.40
N VAL A 438 4.56 7.06 -7.41
CA VAL A 438 3.31 7.54 -6.82
C VAL A 438 2.59 8.46 -7.79
N MET A 439 1.37 8.09 -8.20
CA MET A 439 0.51 8.90 -9.04
C MET A 439 -0.31 9.89 -8.21
N TRP A 440 -0.92 9.42 -7.11
CA TRP A 440 -1.59 10.24 -6.11
C TRP A 440 -1.63 9.53 -4.75
N ASP A 441 -1.76 10.32 -3.68
CA ASP A 441 -1.80 9.87 -2.29
C ASP A 441 -2.87 10.66 -1.55
N VAL A 442 -3.92 10.01 -1.04
CA VAL A 442 -5.01 10.68 -0.34
C VAL A 442 -5.21 10.12 1.07
N ARG A 443 -5.30 11.00 2.04
CA ARG A 443 -5.69 10.64 3.39
C ARG A 443 -7.18 10.35 3.44
N MET A 444 -7.56 9.16 3.93
CA MET A 444 -8.96 8.72 3.95
C MET A 444 -9.78 9.34 5.09
N PRO A 445 -9.31 9.42 6.35
CA PRO A 445 -10.06 10.06 7.43
C PRO A 445 -10.17 11.58 7.25
N LEU A 446 -11.33 12.16 7.63
CA LEU A 446 -11.57 13.61 7.63
C LEU A 446 -11.13 14.26 8.94
N THR A 447 -11.04 13.49 10.03
CA THR A 447 -10.69 13.94 11.38
C THR A 447 -9.44 13.22 11.88
N ALA A 448 -8.81 13.77 12.90
CA ALA A 448 -7.76 13.07 13.65
C ALA A 448 -8.36 11.87 14.39
N GLY A 449 -7.57 10.83 14.62
CA GLY A 449 -7.96 9.60 15.31
C GLY A 449 -6.99 8.46 14.98
N ASN A 450 -7.11 7.34 15.67
CA ASN A 450 -6.28 6.16 15.49
C ASN A 450 -6.77 5.30 14.29
N TYR A 451 -7.11 5.96 13.18
CA TYR A 451 -7.47 5.28 11.95
C TYR A 451 -6.27 4.62 11.29
N TYR A 452 -6.46 3.43 10.78
CA TYR A 452 -5.51 2.75 9.92
C TYR A 452 -6.24 2.03 8.76
N ALA A 453 -5.53 1.52 7.78
CA ALA A 453 -6.10 0.65 6.78
C ALA A 453 -5.28 -0.64 6.64
N SER A 454 -5.97 -1.76 6.56
CA SER A 454 -5.38 -3.10 6.41
C SER A 454 -6.01 -3.91 5.29
N SER A 455 -7.16 -3.45 4.74
CA SER A 455 -7.83 -4.11 3.62
C SER A 455 -7.09 -3.90 2.31
N ALA A 456 -7.09 -4.90 1.43
CA ALA A 456 -6.86 -4.65 0.03
C ALA A 456 -8.00 -3.79 -0.54
N PRO A 457 -7.74 -2.72 -1.29
CA PRO A 457 -8.78 -1.95 -1.96
C PRO A 457 -9.58 -2.80 -2.94
N LEU A 458 -10.83 -2.42 -3.21
CA LEU A 458 -11.70 -3.08 -4.20
C LEU A 458 -11.99 -2.14 -5.36
N VAL A 459 -11.66 -2.55 -6.58
CA VAL A 459 -11.97 -1.79 -7.80
C VAL A 459 -13.37 -2.13 -8.30
N VAL A 460 -14.18 -1.10 -8.55
CA VAL A 460 -15.52 -1.20 -9.13
C VAL A 460 -15.70 -0.15 -10.23
N GLY A 461 -15.58 -0.57 -11.49
CA GLY A 461 -15.57 0.35 -12.63
C GLY A 461 -14.36 1.29 -12.56
N ASN A 462 -14.61 2.59 -12.50
CA ASN A 462 -13.59 3.63 -12.32
C ASN A 462 -13.46 4.11 -10.87
N LEU A 463 -14.03 3.38 -9.92
CA LEU A 463 -13.94 3.66 -8.49
C LEU A 463 -13.01 2.67 -7.78
N VAL A 464 -12.32 3.16 -6.77
CA VAL A 464 -11.58 2.38 -5.78
C VAL A 464 -12.26 2.53 -4.44
N ILE A 465 -12.70 1.42 -3.85
CA ILE A 465 -13.43 1.39 -2.59
C ILE A 465 -12.50 0.86 -1.51
N CYS A 466 -12.42 1.57 -0.40
CA CYS A 466 -11.58 1.20 0.72
C CYS A 466 -12.28 1.48 2.04
N GLY A 467 -12.11 0.56 2.98
CA GLY A 467 -12.55 0.69 4.35
C GLY A 467 -11.41 1.09 5.29
N ILE A 468 -11.74 1.29 6.56
CA ILE A 468 -10.78 1.67 7.62
C ILE A 468 -10.87 0.75 8.83
N GLY A 469 -9.75 0.61 9.53
CA GLY A 469 -9.62 -0.04 10.83
C GLY A 469 -9.59 0.95 11.99
N GLY A 470 -9.46 0.40 13.21
CA GLY A 470 -9.40 1.15 14.47
C GLY A 470 -10.69 1.12 15.27
N GLY A 471 -11.67 0.24 14.90
CA GLY A 471 -12.99 0.13 15.55
C GLY A 471 -12.97 -0.25 17.02
N ASP A 472 -11.88 -0.85 17.49
CA ASP A 472 -11.64 -1.16 18.92
C ASP A 472 -11.28 0.07 19.75
N GLY A 473 -11.20 1.23 19.11
CA GLY A 473 -10.97 2.53 19.73
C GLY A 473 -12.11 3.53 19.47
N PRO A 474 -12.06 4.70 20.13
CA PRO A 474 -13.09 5.73 20.01
C PRO A 474 -13.01 6.44 18.67
N LEU A 475 -13.57 5.85 17.63
CA LEU A 475 -13.69 6.44 16.30
C LEU A 475 -15.06 6.19 15.69
N ARG A 476 -15.37 6.90 14.62
CA ARG A 476 -16.57 6.71 13.82
C ARG A 476 -16.23 6.04 12.49
N GLY A 477 -16.71 4.82 12.31
CA GLY A 477 -16.44 4.00 11.13
C GLY A 477 -17.07 4.54 9.85
N PHE A 478 -16.42 4.26 8.71
CA PHE A 478 -16.93 4.60 7.38
C PHE A 478 -16.39 3.67 6.30
N LEU A 479 -17.09 3.66 5.17
CA LEU A 479 -16.62 3.12 3.90
C LEU A 479 -16.59 4.25 2.87
N ALA A 480 -15.57 4.33 2.02
CA ALA A 480 -15.48 5.38 1.02
C ALA A 480 -15.02 4.87 -0.34
N ALA A 481 -15.48 5.55 -1.40
CA ALA A 481 -15.03 5.33 -2.76
C ALA A 481 -14.32 6.57 -3.29
N TYR A 482 -13.29 6.32 -4.09
CA TYR A 482 -12.45 7.34 -4.70
C TYR A 482 -12.39 7.11 -6.21
N GLN A 483 -12.30 8.17 -6.99
CA GLN A 483 -12.04 8.08 -8.42
C GLN A 483 -10.65 7.49 -8.65
N ALA A 484 -10.58 6.40 -9.38
CA ALA A 484 -9.34 5.67 -9.64
C ALA A 484 -8.26 6.54 -10.33
N THR A 485 -8.68 7.51 -11.15
CA THR A 485 -7.79 8.39 -11.90
C THR A 485 -7.20 9.51 -11.04
N THR A 486 -7.98 10.11 -10.15
CA THR A 486 -7.61 11.36 -9.46
C THR A 486 -7.44 11.23 -7.95
N GLY A 487 -7.93 10.16 -7.33
CA GLY A 487 -8.00 10.04 -5.87
C GLY A 487 -9.08 10.92 -5.22
N ARG A 488 -9.93 11.64 -6.00
CA ARG A 488 -11.03 12.42 -5.44
C ARG A 488 -12.06 11.48 -4.83
N GLN A 489 -12.53 11.82 -3.63
CA GLN A 489 -13.61 11.07 -3.00
C GLN A 489 -14.90 11.23 -3.83
N ALA A 490 -15.48 10.08 -4.26
CA ALA A 490 -16.74 10.04 -4.96
C ALA A 490 -17.93 10.00 -4.00
N TRP A 491 -17.86 9.14 -2.98
CA TRP A 491 -18.87 9.05 -1.92
C TRP A 491 -18.26 8.48 -0.63
N ARG A 492 -19.00 8.67 0.49
CA ARG A 492 -18.72 8.09 1.80
C ARG A 492 -19.99 7.62 2.45
N PHE A 493 -19.97 6.41 3.02
CA PHE A 493 -21.03 5.86 3.86
C PHE A 493 -20.51 5.75 5.30
N TRP A 494 -21.19 6.39 6.23
CA TRP A 494 -20.87 6.29 7.65
C TRP A 494 -21.56 5.07 8.25
N THR A 495 -20.80 4.16 8.86
CA THR A 495 -21.33 2.93 9.48
C THR A 495 -21.91 3.19 10.87
N VAL A 496 -21.52 4.29 11.51
CA VAL A 496 -22.19 4.86 12.68
C VAL A 496 -22.90 6.13 12.24
N PRO A 497 -24.23 6.25 12.37
CA PRO A 497 -24.99 7.41 11.89
C PRO A 497 -24.60 8.67 12.65
N LYS A 498 -24.91 9.84 12.09
CA LYS A 498 -24.82 11.11 12.80
C LYS A 498 -26.05 11.26 13.70
N ALA A 499 -25.90 11.93 14.82
CA ALA A 499 -27.04 12.26 15.70
C ALA A 499 -28.14 12.97 14.91
N GLY A 500 -29.36 12.43 14.97
CA GLY A 500 -30.53 12.91 14.24
C GLY A 500 -30.74 12.32 12.84
N ASP A 501 -29.73 11.65 12.27
CA ASP A 501 -29.88 10.93 11.00
C ASP A 501 -30.32 9.47 11.28
N PRO A 502 -31.28 8.88 10.52
CA PRO A 502 -31.61 7.46 10.68
C PRO A 502 -30.40 6.56 10.36
N PRO A 503 -30.15 5.49 11.11
CA PRO A 503 -30.89 4.96 12.26
C PRO A 503 -30.25 5.33 13.63
N SER A 504 -29.98 6.61 13.86
CA SER A 504 -29.35 7.07 15.15
C SER A 504 -30.18 6.73 16.38
N GLU A 505 -31.49 6.46 16.20
CA GLU A 505 -32.39 5.98 17.28
C GLU A 505 -32.00 4.59 17.82
N THR A 506 -31.15 3.85 17.11
CA THR A 506 -30.61 2.56 17.57
C THR A 506 -29.40 2.70 18.50
N TRP A 507 -29.02 3.92 18.79
CA TRP A 507 -27.89 4.29 19.65
C TRP A 507 -28.35 5.19 20.79
N THR A 508 -27.66 5.10 21.93
CA THR A 508 -27.86 6.02 23.06
C THR A 508 -26.55 6.72 23.43
N GLY A 509 -26.67 7.82 24.18
CA GLY A 509 -25.52 8.52 24.76
C GLY A 509 -24.58 9.15 23.72
N LYS A 510 -23.29 9.20 24.06
CA LYS A 510 -22.22 9.78 23.23
C LYS A 510 -21.65 8.82 22.20
N ALA A 511 -22.13 7.58 22.16
CA ALA A 511 -21.59 6.52 21.29
C ALA A 511 -21.70 6.84 19.79
N LEU A 512 -22.62 7.72 19.36
CA LEU A 512 -22.72 8.17 17.98
C LEU A 512 -21.48 8.92 17.46
N GLU A 513 -20.64 9.49 18.32
CA GLU A 513 -19.43 10.18 17.93
C GLU A 513 -18.24 9.22 17.75
N THR A 514 -18.25 8.12 18.51
CA THR A 514 -17.10 7.21 18.67
C THR A 514 -17.49 5.74 18.63
N GLY A 515 -18.60 5.39 18.00
CA GLY A 515 -19.27 4.10 18.13
C GLY A 515 -18.61 2.91 17.41
N GLY A 516 -17.39 3.02 16.92
CA GLY A 516 -16.70 1.93 16.23
C GLY A 516 -17.20 1.70 14.81
N GLY A 517 -17.62 0.48 14.47
CA GLY A 517 -18.16 0.12 13.16
C GLY A 517 -17.14 0.19 12.03
N ALA A 518 -15.93 -0.28 12.26
CA ALA A 518 -14.86 -0.30 11.26
C ALA A 518 -15.17 -1.22 10.08
N THR A 519 -14.60 -0.91 8.92
CA THR A 519 -14.83 -1.59 7.63
C THR A 519 -13.53 -2.18 7.11
N TRP A 520 -12.73 -2.73 7.99
CA TRP A 520 -11.31 -3.06 7.83
C TRP A 520 -11.02 -4.27 6.94
N PHE A 521 -12.04 -4.97 6.43
CA PHE A 521 -11.87 -6.11 5.54
C PHE A 521 -12.42 -5.80 4.14
N THR A 522 -11.88 -6.46 3.10
CA THR A 522 -12.26 -6.23 1.69
C THR A 522 -13.65 -6.82 1.42
N GLY A 523 -14.55 -6.02 0.83
CA GLY A 523 -15.89 -6.43 0.46
C GLY A 523 -15.97 -7.23 -0.85
N SER A 524 -17.21 -7.48 -1.30
CA SER A 524 -17.51 -8.20 -2.55
C SER A 524 -18.46 -7.39 -3.43
N TYR A 525 -18.35 -7.56 -4.75
CA TYR A 525 -19.14 -6.80 -5.73
C TYR A 525 -19.87 -7.72 -6.71
N ASP A 526 -21.19 -7.55 -6.82
CA ASP A 526 -22.02 -8.21 -7.82
C ASP A 526 -22.12 -7.30 -9.08
N VAL A 527 -21.37 -7.69 -10.10
CA VAL A 527 -21.33 -6.99 -11.39
C VAL A 527 -22.71 -6.91 -12.05
N ALA A 528 -23.51 -8.00 -11.93
CA ALA A 528 -24.81 -8.09 -12.60
C ALA A 528 -25.86 -7.12 -12.02
N THR A 529 -25.82 -6.89 -10.70
CA THR A 529 -26.79 -6.00 -10.02
C THR A 529 -26.20 -4.62 -9.70
N GLY A 530 -24.89 -4.43 -9.85
CA GLY A 530 -24.19 -3.21 -9.45
C GLY A 530 -24.18 -2.99 -7.93
N THR A 531 -24.27 -4.08 -7.15
CA THR A 531 -24.35 -4.04 -5.68
C THR A 531 -23.01 -4.37 -5.06
N LEU A 532 -22.57 -3.51 -4.16
CA LEU A 532 -21.42 -3.70 -3.30
C LEU A 532 -21.89 -4.27 -1.96
N TYR A 533 -21.27 -5.38 -1.52
CA TYR A 533 -21.49 -5.95 -0.19
C TYR A 533 -20.28 -5.71 0.67
N TRP A 534 -20.48 -5.06 1.82
CA TRP A 534 -19.39 -4.73 2.72
C TRP A 534 -19.73 -5.06 4.17
N ALA A 535 -18.76 -5.64 4.85
CA ALA A 535 -18.88 -6.04 6.23
C ALA A 535 -18.53 -4.88 7.18
N VAL A 536 -19.24 -4.80 8.29
CA VAL A 536 -19.02 -3.82 9.35
C VAL A 536 -18.64 -4.53 10.64
N GLY A 537 -17.63 -4.02 11.30
CA GLY A 537 -17.11 -4.52 12.56
C GLY A 537 -17.96 -4.16 13.77
N ASN A 538 -17.42 -4.46 14.94
CA ASN A 538 -18.01 -4.29 16.25
C ASN A 538 -18.37 -2.84 16.58
N PRO A 539 -19.32 -2.60 17.49
CA PRO A 539 -19.52 -1.30 18.12
C PRO A 539 -18.43 -1.00 19.16
N PHE A 540 -18.20 0.27 19.48
CA PHE A 540 -17.31 0.69 20.55
C PHE A 540 -18.08 1.38 21.68
N PRO A 541 -17.78 1.08 22.97
CA PRO A 541 -16.84 0.05 23.49
C PRO A 541 -17.27 -1.37 23.10
N ALA A 542 -16.32 -2.25 22.76
CA ALA A 542 -16.62 -3.57 22.15
C ALA A 542 -17.43 -4.48 23.10
N THR A 543 -17.04 -4.59 24.35
CA THR A 543 -17.61 -5.53 25.35
C THR A 543 -18.46 -4.82 26.42
N ASP A 544 -18.60 -3.51 26.38
CA ASP A 544 -19.46 -2.72 27.28
C ASP A 544 -20.60 -2.05 26.49
N GLY A 545 -21.81 -2.55 26.68
CA GLY A 545 -23.01 -2.01 26.01
C GLY A 545 -23.80 -1.00 26.83
N ASP A 546 -23.41 -0.71 28.07
CA ASP A 546 -24.21 0.14 28.99
C ASP A 546 -24.31 1.57 28.48
N GLU A 547 -23.27 2.09 27.84
CA GLU A 547 -23.22 3.44 27.25
C GLU A 547 -23.81 3.53 25.81
N ARG A 548 -24.16 2.40 25.20
CA ARG A 548 -24.64 2.32 23.81
C ARG A 548 -25.86 1.41 23.64
N GLN A 549 -26.87 1.57 24.48
CA GLN A 549 -28.10 0.78 24.41
C GLN A 549 -28.75 0.88 23.02
N GLY A 550 -29.47 -0.19 22.61
CA GLY A 550 -30.07 -0.35 21.31
C GLY A 550 -29.30 -1.31 20.42
N SER A 551 -29.74 -1.51 19.19
CA SER A 551 -29.10 -2.48 18.26
C SER A 551 -27.79 -2.00 17.64
N ASN A 552 -27.45 -0.72 17.73
CA ASN A 552 -26.19 -0.11 17.26
C ASN A 552 -25.97 -0.24 15.74
N LEU A 553 -26.99 0.09 14.94
CA LEU A 553 -26.87 0.04 13.48
C LEU A 553 -25.87 1.11 12.98
N TYR A 554 -24.95 0.76 12.03
CA TYR A 554 -24.86 -0.49 11.23
C TYR A 554 -23.69 -1.39 11.66
N THR A 555 -23.34 -1.47 12.95
CA THR A 555 -22.30 -2.40 13.40
C THR A 555 -22.77 -3.85 13.23
N ASN A 556 -21.82 -4.78 13.08
CA ASN A 556 -22.05 -6.21 12.89
C ASN A 556 -23.03 -6.55 11.73
N CYS A 557 -22.96 -5.76 10.65
CA CYS A 557 -23.85 -5.91 9.50
C CYS A 557 -23.10 -6.32 8.23
N VAL A 558 -23.84 -6.93 7.31
CA VAL A 558 -23.56 -6.76 5.89
C VAL A 558 -24.36 -5.56 5.37
N LEU A 559 -23.69 -4.67 4.65
CA LEU A 559 -24.29 -3.56 3.90
C LEU A 559 -24.37 -3.92 2.42
N ALA A 560 -25.54 -3.81 1.81
CA ALA A 560 -25.70 -3.86 0.38
C ALA A 560 -25.86 -2.44 -0.16
N LEU A 561 -24.83 -1.92 -0.82
CA LEU A 561 -24.77 -0.54 -1.31
C LEU A 561 -24.83 -0.50 -2.84
N GLU A 562 -25.44 0.54 -3.38
CA GLU A 562 -25.25 0.87 -4.79
C GLU A 562 -23.79 1.32 -4.98
N ALA A 563 -22.99 0.56 -5.73
CA ALA A 563 -21.55 0.77 -5.80
C ALA A 563 -21.13 2.15 -6.35
N LYS A 564 -21.94 2.75 -7.25
CA LYS A 564 -21.64 4.06 -7.85
C LYS A 564 -21.87 5.24 -6.92
N THR A 565 -22.82 5.13 -6.00
CA THR A 565 -23.30 6.26 -5.17
C THR A 565 -23.09 6.07 -3.68
N GLY A 566 -22.81 4.84 -3.23
CA GLY A 566 -22.76 4.47 -1.81
C GLY A 566 -24.12 4.43 -1.13
N LYS A 567 -25.24 4.54 -1.90
CA LYS A 567 -26.59 4.51 -1.34
C LYS A 567 -26.93 3.11 -0.85
N LEU A 568 -27.42 3.01 0.40
CA LEU A 568 -27.87 1.76 1.00
C LEU A 568 -29.12 1.23 0.27
N ARG A 569 -29.07 -0.05 -0.12
CA ARG A 569 -30.19 -0.82 -0.68
C ARG A 569 -30.89 -1.61 0.41
N TRP A 570 -30.11 -2.40 1.16
CA TRP A 570 -30.53 -3.17 2.32
C TRP A 570 -29.32 -3.48 3.21
N TYR A 571 -29.61 -3.90 4.44
CA TYR A 571 -28.61 -4.44 5.38
C TYR A 571 -29.18 -5.66 6.09
N TYR A 572 -28.27 -6.50 6.63
CA TYR A 572 -28.62 -7.56 7.58
C TYR A 572 -27.67 -7.50 8.75
N GLN A 573 -28.21 -7.46 9.99
CA GLN A 573 -27.40 -7.39 11.22
C GLN A 573 -27.29 -8.78 11.85
N PHE A 574 -26.07 -9.32 11.93
CA PHE A 574 -25.79 -10.66 12.44
C PHE A 574 -25.82 -10.74 13.98
N THR A 575 -25.31 -9.69 14.64
CA THR A 575 -25.23 -9.64 16.11
C THR A 575 -25.69 -8.24 16.59
N PRO A 576 -27.02 -8.05 16.79
CA PRO A 576 -27.52 -6.80 17.39
C PRO A 576 -26.97 -6.60 18.80
N HIS A 577 -26.56 -5.38 19.14
CA HIS A 577 -26.01 -5.02 20.45
C HIS A 577 -24.87 -5.95 20.88
N ASP A 578 -23.87 -6.10 20.02
CA ASP A 578 -22.75 -7.01 20.28
C ASP A 578 -22.00 -6.62 21.57
N LEU A 579 -21.75 -7.58 22.44
CA LEU A 579 -21.04 -7.47 23.71
C LEU A 579 -19.78 -8.34 23.80
N HIS A 580 -19.31 -8.85 22.65
CA HIS A 580 -18.30 -9.91 22.58
C HIS A 580 -17.14 -9.61 21.65
N ASP A 581 -17.18 -8.47 20.95
CA ASP A 581 -16.18 -8.11 19.93
C ASP A 581 -16.21 -9.07 18.72
N TRP A 582 -17.43 -9.43 18.28
CA TRP A 582 -17.64 -10.35 17.17
C TRP A 582 -17.91 -9.58 15.87
N ASP A 583 -16.90 -8.84 15.40
CA ASP A 583 -16.97 -8.27 14.05
C ASP A 583 -17.69 -9.17 13.05
N ALA A 584 -18.48 -8.60 12.14
CA ALA A 584 -19.05 -9.35 11.02
C ALA A 584 -18.16 -9.27 9.76
N THR A 585 -16.86 -9.07 9.92
CA THR A 585 -15.89 -8.77 8.85
C THR A 585 -15.31 -9.99 8.14
N GLU A 586 -15.91 -11.16 8.29
CA GLU A 586 -15.58 -12.35 7.54
C GLU A 586 -15.95 -12.21 6.07
N PRO A 587 -15.23 -12.91 5.15
CA PRO A 587 -15.46 -12.80 3.70
C PRO A 587 -16.90 -13.15 3.29
N PHE A 588 -17.50 -12.32 2.44
CA PHE A 588 -18.74 -12.66 1.74
C PHE A 588 -18.45 -13.32 0.40
N LEU A 589 -19.05 -14.48 0.17
CA LEU A 589 -18.99 -15.17 -1.10
C LEU A 589 -20.31 -14.98 -1.86
N LEU A 590 -20.24 -14.40 -3.04
CA LEU A 590 -21.39 -14.26 -3.93
C LEU A 590 -21.43 -15.48 -4.86
N VAL A 591 -22.48 -16.25 -4.78
CA VAL A 591 -22.62 -17.52 -5.48
C VAL A 591 -23.97 -17.58 -6.20
N ASP A 592 -23.97 -17.92 -7.48
CA ASP A 592 -25.18 -18.28 -8.23
C ASP A 592 -25.32 -19.82 -8.22
N ALA A 593 -26.35 -20.31 -7.55
CA ALA A 593 -26.55 -21.75 -7.37
C ALA A 593 -28.05 -22.10 -7.29
N THR A 594 -28.37 -23.38 -7.57
CA THR A 594 -29.68 -23.91 -7.21
C THR A 594 -29.74 -24.05 -5.69
N TYR A 595 -30.77 -23.49 -5.07
CA TYR A 595 -31.03 -23.55 -3.63
C TYR A 595 -32.53 -23.77 -3.39
N GLY A 596 -32.90 -24.80 -2.63
CA GLY A 596 -34.29 -25.20 -2.45
C GLY A 596 -35.00 -25.50 -3.78
N GLY A 597 -34.31 -26.11 -4.73
CA GLY A 597 -34.82 -26.47 -6.06
C GLY A 597 -34.97 -25.29 -7.06
N ARG A 598 -34.51 -24.09 -6.72
CA ARG A 598 -34.62 -22.87 -7.58
C ARG A 598 -33.28 -22.20 -7.80
N PRO A 599 -33.02 -21.60 -8.97
CA PRO A 599 -31.87 -20.73 -9.17
C PRO A 599 -31.95 -19.52 -8.22
N ARG A 600 -30.92 -19.30 -7.42
CA ARG A 600 -30.82 -18.19 -6.45
C ARG A 600 -29.48 -17.47 -6.57
N LYS A 601 -29.49 -16.19 -6.25
CA LYS A 601 -28.32 -15.36 -6.05
C LYS A 601 -28.00 -15.31 -4.56
N LEU A 602 -26.99 -16.06 -4.13
CA LEU A 602 -26.70 -16.27 -2.74
C LEU A 602 -25.54 -15.39 -2.26
N LEU A 603 -25.61 -14.96 -0.98
CA LEU A 603 -24.47 -14.46 -0.20
C LEU A 603 -24.23 -15.46 0.92
N LEU A 604 -23.03 -16.02 0.99
CA LEU A 604 -22.61 -16.99 1.98
C LEU A 604 -21.62 -16.35 2.95
N GLN A 605 -21.81 -16.57 4.26
CA GLN A 605 -20.87 -16.18 5.31
C GLN A 605 -20.91 -17.13 6.50
N ALA A 606 -19.76 -17.60 6.96
CA ALA A 606 -19.58 -18.12 8.33
C ALA A 606 -19.14 -16.94 9.20
N ASN A 607 -19.87 -16.69 10.30
CA ASN A 607 -19.68 -15.48 11.11
C ASN A 607 -19.00 -15.78 12.45
N ARG A 608 -18.29 -14.82 13.03
CA ARG A 608 -17.64 -14.95 14.36
C ARG A 608 -18.62 -15.40 15.43
N ASN A 609 -19.90 -15.04 15.32
CA ASN A 609 -20.93 -15.40 16.27
C ASN A 609 -21.30 -16.90 16.29
N GLY A 610 -20.72 -17.72 15.38
CA GLY A 610 -20.88 -19.18 15.37
C GLY A 610 -21.94 -19.72 14.41
N PHE A 611 -22.63 -18.84 13.67
CA PHE A 611 -23.63 -19.24 12.69
C PHE A 611 -23.09 -19.13 11.26
N PHE A 612 -23.48 -20.09 10.41
CA PHE A 612 -23.36 -20.03 8.97
C PHE A 612 -24.64 -19.45 8.39
N TYR A 613 -24.49 -18.37 7.60
CA TYR A 613 -25.60 -17.65 7.01
C TYR A 613 -25.62 -17.83 5.49
N VAL A 614 -26.81 -18.07 4.96
CA VAL A 614 -27.13 -18.00 3.53
C VAL A 614 -28.22 -16.96 3.34
N LEU A 615 -27.91 -15.88 2.63
CA LEU A 615 -28.87 -14.82 2.30
C LEU A 615 -29.15 -14.84 0.79
N ASP A 616 -30.39 -14.48 0.41
CA ASP A 616 -30.65 -14.02 -0.95
C ASP A 616 -30.01 -12.63 -1.11
N ARG A 617 -28.96 -12.52 -1.94
CA ARG A 617 -28.17 -11.30 -2.02
C ARG A 617 -28.90 -10.13 -2.72
N VAL A 618 -30.01 -10.39 -3.41
CA VAL A 618 -30.81 -9.35 -4.05
C VAL A 618 -31.71 -8.64 -3.03
N THR A 619 -32.32 -9.41 -2.13
CA THR A 619 -33.33 -8.92 -1.19
C THR A 619 -32.82 -8.73 0.24
N GLY A 620 -31.75 -9.44 0.64
CA GLY A 620 -31.29 -9.56 2.02
C GLY A 620 -32.05 -10.59 2.85
N GLU A 621 -32.98 -11.37 2.24
CA GLU A 621 -33.74 -12.41 2.90
C GLU A 621 -32.83 -13.49 3.46
N LEU A 622 -33.02 -13.85 4.74
CA LEU A 622 -32.33 -14.99 5.35
C LEU A 622 -32.94 -16.30 4.84
N LEU A 623 -32.12 -17.14 4.21
CA LEU A 623 -32.51 -18.46 3.73
C LEU A 623 -32.06 -19.57 4.70
N LEU A 624 -30.92 -19.37 5.37
CA LEU A 624 -30.36 -20.29 6.37
C LEU A 624 -29.56 -19.51 7.41
N GLY A 625 -29.78 -19.79 8.70
CA GLY A 625 -28.95 -19.37 9.83
C GLY A 625 -28.75 -20.56 10.76
N LYS A 626 -27.63 -21.32 10.58
CA LYS A 626 -27.36 -22.51 11.37
C LYS A 626 -26.00 -22.48 12.06
N PRO A 627 -25.88 -22.99 13.31
CA PRO A 627 -24.58 -23.15 13.95
C PRO A 627 -23.68 -24.03 13.10
N PHE A 628 -22.42 -23.59 12.87
CA PHE A 628 -21.38 -24.41 12.26
C PHE A 628 -20.31 -24.88 13.24
N ILE A 629 -20.49 -24.53 14.53
CA ILE A 629 -19.68 -24.96 15.68
C ILE A 629 -20.55 -25.69 16.68
N ARG A 630 -19.94 -26.50 17.55
CA ARG A 630 -20.65 -27.29 18.59
C ARG A 630 -20.73 -26.54 19.92
N LYS A 631 -19.69 -25.76 20.25
CA LYS A 631 -19.63 -24.93 21.45
C LYS A 631 -20.32 -23.59 21.21
N LEU A 632 -21.62 -23.54 21.41
CA LEU A 632 -22.44 -22.33 21.24
C LEU A 632 -23.41 -22.21 22.43
N ASN A 633 -23.39 -21.10 23.17
CA ASN A 633 -24.26 -20.88 24.32
C ASN A 633 -24.78 -19.45 24.52
N TRP A 634 -24.47 -18.53 23.60
CA TRP A 634 -24.96 -17.16 23.66
C TRP A 634 -26.36 -17.00 23.01
N ALA A 635 -26.69 -17.85 22.07
CA ALA A 635 -27.96 -17.91 21.37
C ALA A 635 -28.37 -19.35 21.11
N SER A 636 -29.67 -19.65 21.15
CA SER A 636 -30.22 -20.99 20.86
C SER A 636 -30.45 -21.24 19.38
N GLY A 637 -30.50 -20.17 18.55
CA GLY A 637 -30.76 -20.23 17.13
C GLY A 637 -31.03 -18.84 16.56
N ILE A 638 -31.39 -18.82 15.28
CA ILE A 638 -31.86 -17.63 14.57
C ILE A 638 -33.38 -17.83 14.36
N ASP A 639 -34.20 -16.83 14.71
CA ASP A 639 -35.66 -16.88 14.55
C ASP A 639 -36.11 -16.62 13.11
N ALA A 640 -37.41 -16.65 12.89
CA ALA A 640 -38.00 -16.41 11.55
C ALA A 640 -37.78 -14.99 11.02
N ASP A 641 -37.53 -14.03 11.90
CA ASP A 641 -37.22 -12.63 11.56
C ASP A 641 -35.72 -12.41 11.30
N GLY A 642 -34.92 -13.48 11.35
CA GLY A 642 -33.48 -13.45 11.16
C GLY A 642 -32.68 -12.90 12.35
N LYS A 643 -33.25 -12.90 13.55
CA LYS A 643 -32.60 -12.42 14.78
C LYS A 643 -32.13 -13.57 15.67
N PRO A 644 -30.98 -13.43 16.37
CA PRO A 644 -30.55 -14.44 17.33
C PRO A 644 -31.48 -14.50 18.56
N GLN A 645 -31.83 -15.71 18.93
CA GLN A 645 -32.61 -15.99 20.14
C GLN A 645 -31.65 -16.09 21.34
N LEU A 646 -31.45 -14.96 22.04
CA LEU A 646 -30.44 -14.80 23.07
C LEU A 646 -30.62 -15.73 24.27
N LEU A 647 -29.53 -16.27 24.79
CA LEU A 647 -29.43 -17.01 26.04
C LEU A 647 -28.73 -16.17 27.13
N PRO A 648 -28.82 -16.54 28.42
CA PRO A 648 -28.21 -15.78 29.50
C PRO A 648 -26.71 -15.54 29.35
N ALA A 649 -25.99 -16.45 28.71
CA ALA A 649 -24.55 -16.30 28.43
C ALA A 649 -24.19 -15.16 27.46
N ASN A 650 -25.17 -14.55 26.81
CA ASN A 650 -24.95 -13.38 25.94
C ASN A 650 -24.55 -12.12 26.74
N LYS A 651 -24.91 -12.00 28.02
CA LYS A 651 -24.67 -10.78 28.80
C LYS A 651 -23.46 -10.94 29.73
N PRO A 652 -22.40 -10.14 29.57
CA PRO A 652 -21.29 -10.06 30.54
C PRO A 652 -21.79 -9.80 31.97
N THR A 653 -21.08 -10.35 32.96
CA THR A 653 -21.44 -10.18 34.38
C THR A 653 -20.28 -9.70 35.23
N THR A 654 -20.56 -9.11 36.41
CA THR A 654 -19.49 -8.63 37.31
C THR A 654 -18.59 -9.77 37.80
N THR A 655 -19.16 -10.97 38.03
CA THR A 655 -18.43 -12.15 38.50
C THR A 655 -17.81 -13.01 37.40
N GLY A 656 -18.22 -12.77 36.17
CA GLY A 656 -17.79 -13.52 34.98
C GLY A 656 -18.81 -14.54 34.51
N ILE A 657 -19.05 -14.60 33.23
CA ILE A 657 -19.86 -15.62 32.56
C ILE A 657 -19.07 -16.26 31.41
N LYS A 658 -19.13 -17.56 31.30
CA LYS A 658 -18.51 -18.33 30.22
C LYS A 658 -19.39 -18.27 28.98
N THR A 659 -18.88 -17.62 27.91
CA THR A 659 -19.57 -17.46 26.63
C THR A 659 -18.78 -18.15 25.52
N CYS A 660 -19.47 -18.86 24.68
CA CYS A 660 -18.94 -19.56 23.50
C CYS A 660 -19.71 -19.09 22.25
N PRO A 661 -19.02 -18.70 21.17
CA PRO A 661 -17.57 -18.71 20.99
C PRO A 661 -16.85 -17.64 21.83
N ALA A 662 -15.50 -17.72 21.86
CA ALA A 662 -14.64 -16.76 22.54
C ALA A 662 -14.59 -15.40 21.83
N VAL A 663 -13.85 -14.43 22.38
CA VAL A 663 -13.61 -13.08 21.78
C VAL A 663 -13.16 -13.17 20.32
N ARG A 664 -12.25 -14.09 19.98
CA ARG A 664 -11.79 -14.27 18.60
C ARG A 664 -12.85 -14.76 17.63
N GLY A 665 -14.02 -15.25 18.13
CA GLY A 665 -15.12 -15.80 17.36
C GLY A 665 -14.93 -17.26 16.93
N ALA A 666 -15.99 -17.82 16.35
CA ALA A 666 -16.04 -19.17 15.81
C ALA A 666 -15.24 -19.33 14.48
N THR A 667 -14.91 -18.25 13.85
CA THR A 667 -14.00 -18.07 12.73
C THR A 667 -13.48 -16.63 12.78
N ASN A 668 -12.68 -16.23 11.81
CA ASN A 668 -12.21 -14.85 11.74
C ASN A 668 -12.05 -14.46 10.25
N TRP A 669 -11.33 -13.39 9.92
CA TRP A 669 -11.13 -12.87 8.57
C TRP A 669 -10.48 -13.85 7.57
N TYR A 670 -10.22 -15.09 7.95
CA TYR A 670 -9.69 -16.13 7.06
C TYR A 670 -10.52 -16.24 5.79
N ALA A 671 -9.85 -16.31 4.62
CA ALA A 671 -10.59 -16.51 3.38
C ALA A 671 -11.30 -17.86 3.39
N THR A 672 -12.56 -17.85 3.00
CA THR A 672 -13.40 -19.00 2.77
C THR A 672 -13.52 -19.28 1.28
N ALA A 673 -13.98 -20.46 0.87
CA ALA A 673 -14.21 -20.79 -0.53
C ALA A 673 -15.47 -21.65 -0.67
N PHE A 674 -16.15 -21.49 -1.79
CA PHE A 674 -17.21 -22.38 -2.25
C PHE A 674 -16.75 -23.08 -3.53
N ASN A 675 -16.87 -24.42 -3.56
CA ASN A 675 -16.58 -25.18 -4.76
C ASN A 675 -17.88 -25.58 -5.45
N PRO A 676 -18.13 -25.15 -6.69
CA PRO A 676 -19.37 -25.43 -7.40
C PRO A 676 -19.57 -26.91 -7.73
N ASP A 677 -18.50 -27.69 -7.92
CA ASP A 677 -18.58 -29.11 -8.28
C ASP A 677 -18.96 -30.00 -7.08
N THR A 678 -18.50 -29.62 -5.88
CA THR A 678 -18.85 -30.35 -4.63
C THR A 678 -20.06 -29.76 -3.94
N ARG A 679 -20.42 -28.50 -4.22
CA ARG A 679 -21.43 -27.67 -3.54
C ARG A 679 -21.14 -27.47 -2.05
N LEU A 680 -19.85 -27.52 -1.66
CA LEU A 680 -19.37 -27.35 -0.30
C LEU A 680 -18.76 -25.97 -0.08
N PHE A 681 -19.06 -25.40 1.09
CA PHE A 681 -18.43 -24.19 1.61
C PHE A 681 -17.36 -24.59 2.63
N TYR A 682 -16.13 -24.08 2.47
CA TYR A 682 -15.00 -24.44 3.31
C TYR A 682 -14.62 -23.30 4.24
N VAL A 683 -14.45 -23.60 5.53
CA VAL A 683 -14.17 -22.62 6.59
C VAL A 683 -13.25 -23.20 7.66
N MET A 684 -12.35 -22.39 8.18
CA MET A 684 -11.64 -22.66 9.43
C MET A 684 -12.54 -22.31 10.61
N ALA A 685 -12.96 -23.32 11.37
CA ALA A 685 -13.84 -23.18 12.52
C ALA A 685 -13.05 -23.30 13.84
N VAL A 686 -13.37 -22.44 14.79
CA VAL A 686 -12.76 -22.42 16.14
C VAL A 686 -13.85 -22.72 17.18
N GLU A 687 -13.55 -23.63 18.10
CA GLU A 687 -14.42 -24.01 19.21
C GLU A 687 -13.72 -23.75 20.54
N ASP A 688 -13.81 -22.54 21.02
CA ASP A 688 -13.32 -22.12 22.32
C ASP A 688 -14.31 -21.14 22.99
N CYS A 689 -14.07 -20.85 24.28
CA CYS A 689 -14.92 -19.98 25.06
C CYS A 689 -14.09 -18.92 25.79
N SER A 690 -14.70 -17.76 26.06
CA SER A 690 -14.16 -16.73 26.94
C SER A 690 -15.02 -16.54 28.17
N ILE A 691 -14.38 -16.06 29.26
CA ILE A 691 -15.08 -15.57 30.43
C ILE A 691 -15.17 -14.05 30.33
N TYR A 692 -16.40 -13.54 30.20
CA TYR A 692 -16.63 -12.08 30.14
C TYR A 692 -17.00 -11.59 31.53
N LYS A 693 -16.15 -10.75 32.10
CA LYS A 693 -16.32 -10.21 33.46
C LYS A 693 -15.94 -8.74 33.54
N GLN A 694 -16.38 -8.07 34.56
CA GLN A 694 -16.03 -6.68 34.82
C GLN A 694 -14.52 -6.54 35.01
N SER A 695 -13.95 -5.57 34.28
CA SER A 695 -12.55 -5.21 34.35
C SER A 695 -12.26 -4.30 35.55
N GLN A 696 -11.02 -4.34 36.07
CA GLN A 696 -10.55 -3.41 37.10
C GLN A 696 -10.49 -1.95 36.62
N ARG A 697 -10.47 -1.75 35.29
CA ARG A 697 -10.43 -0.43 34.64
C ARG A 697 -11.83 0.16 34.36
N GLY A 698 -12.91 -0.55 34.77
CA GLY A 698 -14.29 -0.28 34.36
C GLY A 698 -14.64 -0.99 33.04
N GLY A 699 -15.94 -1.09 32.76
CA GLY A 699 -16.45 -1.89 31.65
C GLY A 699 -16.23 -3.40 31.79
N TYR A 700 -16.33 -4.13 30.70
CA TYR A 700 -16.19 -5.59 30.67
C TYR A 700 -15.05 -6.01 29.72
N GLU A 701 -14.43 -7.15 30.00
CA GLU A 701 -13.37 -7.75 29.17
C GLU A 701 -13.59 -9.26 29.04
N GLY A 702 -13.23 -9.82 27.86
CA GLY A 702 -13.24 -11.25 27.58
C GLY A 702 -11.88 -11.88 27.86
N TYR A 703 -11.82 -12.83 28.79
CA TYR A 703 -10.62 -13.57 29.15
C TYR A 703 -10.73 -15.00 28.65
N ARG A 704 -9.62 -15.61 28.24
CA ARG A 704 -9.59 -17.02 27.90
C ARG A 704 -10.14 -17.86 29.06
N ALA A 705 -11.05 -18.80 28.76
CA ALA A 705 -11.53 -19.75 29.76
C ALA A 705 -10.41 -20.74 30.11
N PRO A 706 -9.95 -20.82 31.38
CA PRO A 706 -8.78 -21.63 31.75
C PRO A 706 -9.02 -23.14 31.62
N ASP A 707 -10.28 -23.57 31.65
CA ASP A 707 -10.74 -24.94 31.49
C ASP A 707 -11.02 -25.31 30.01
N ASP A 708 -10.80 -24.43 29.09
CA ASP A 708 -11.04 -24.66 27.65
C ASP A 708 -9.77 -24.44 26.83
N PRO A 709 -9.08 -25.52 26.42
CA PRO A 709 -7.88 -25.39 25.58
C PRO A 709 -8.18 -24.86 24.16
N GLY A 710 -9.47 -24.89 23.77
CA GLY A 710 -9.92 -24.60 22.43
C GLY A 710 -9.59 -25.70 21.43
N LEU A 711 -10.39 -25.76 20.37
CA LEU A 711 -10.20 -26.69 19.25
C LEU A 711 -10.36 -25.90 17.95
N LYS A 712 -9.68 -26.36 16.91
CA LYS A 712 -9.79 -25.75 15.57
C LYS A 712 -9.97 -26.84 14.53
N TYR A 713 -10.79 -26.57 13.54
CA TYR A 713 -11.13 -27.50 12.46
C TYR A 713 -11.15 -26.79 11.12
N LEU A 714 -10.71 -27.47 10.08
CA LEU A 714 -11.12 -27.14 8.72
C LEU A 714 -12.41 -27.91 8.44
N ARG A 715 -13.51 -27.21 8.13
CA ARG A 715 -14.84 -27.79 7.88
C ARG A 715 -15.31 -27.55 6.46
N ALA A 716 -16.02 -28.55 5.92
CA ALA A 716 -16.81 -28.42 4.70
C ALA A 716 -18.30 -28.47 5.05
N LEU A 717 -19.03 -27.42 4.70
CA LEU A 717 -20.45 -27.28 5.00
C LEU A 717 -21.28 -27.43 3.72
N ASN A 718 -22.40 -28.17 3.81
CA ASN A 718 -23.41 -28.14 2.77
C ASN A 718 -24.14 -26.80 2.80
N ILE A 719 -24.22 -26.11 1.66
CA ILE A 719 -24.81 -24.74 1.60
C ILE A 719 -26.33 -24.74 1.79
N GLU A 720 -27.04 -25.84 1.54
CA GLU A 720 -28.50 -25.90 1.68
C GLU A 720 -28.94 -26.25 3.10
N THR A 721 -28.15 -27.10 3.80
CA THR A 721 -28.51 -27.57 5.13
C THR A 721 -27.70 -26.97 6.27
N GLY A 722 -26.52 -26.39 5.96
CA GLY A 722 -25.55 -25.92 6.94
C GLY A 722 -24.81 -27.05 7.69
N GLU A 723 -25.05 -28.31 7.33
CA GLU A 723 -24.44 -29.46 8.00
C GLU A 723 -22.97 -29.62 7.61
N VAL A 724 -22.16 -30.07 8.58
CA VAL A 724 -20.77 -30.46 8.37
C VAL A 724 -20.73 -31.81 7.63
N VAL A 725 -20.22 -31.76 6.37
CA VAL A 725 -20.06 -32.98 5.55
C VAL A 725 -18.78 -33.72 5.92
N TRP A 726 -17.69 -32.96 6.15
CA TRP A 726 -16.44 -33.47 6.68
C TRP A 726 -15.70 -32.39 7.47
N GLU A 727 -14.84 -32.81 8.37
CA GLU A 727 -13.98 -31.92 9.14
C GLU A 727 -12.60 -32.54 9.38
N ILE A 728 -11.60 -31.68 9.54
CA ILE A 728 -10.22 -32.05 9.86
C ILE A 728 -9.78 -31.27 11.09
N PRO A 729 -9.51 -31.95 12.21
CA PRO A 729 -8.98 -31.29 13.40
C PRO A 729 -7.58 -30.78 13.13
N GLN A 730 -7.33 -29.58 13.62
CA GLN A 730 -6.00 -28.92 13.55
C GLN A 730 -5.23 -29.18 14.85
N VAL A 731 -3.93 -29.46 14.72
CA VAL A 731 -3.05 -29.64 15.89
C VAL A 731 -2.64 -28.29 16.47
N GLY A 732 -2.28 -28.26 17.77
CA GLY A 732 -1.87 -27.05 18.46
C GLY A 732 -3.02 -26.17 18.95
N THR A 733 -2.72 -24.92 19.30
CA THR A 733 -3.71 -23.98 19.84
C THR A 733 -4.43 -23.20 18.74
N PRO A 734 -5.67 -22.77 18.94
CA PRO A 734 -6.42 -22.00 17.93
C PRO A 734 -5.79 -20.67 17.53
N GLU A 735 -4.93 -20.10 18.39
CA GLU A 735 -4.27 -18.82 18.15
C GLU A 735 -3.18 -18.85 17.09
N MET A 736 -2.66 -20.03 16.76
CA MET A 736 -1.40 -20.15 16.01
C MET A 736 -1.53 -19.90 14.50
N ASN A 737 -2.77 -19.86 13.93
CA ASN A 737 -2.94 -19.86 12.49
C ASN A 737 -4.16 -19.06 12.03
N TYR A 738 -3.96 -18.19 11.05
CA TYR A 738 -5.00 -17.37 10.38
C TYR A 738 -5.08 -17.65 8.88
N SER A 739 -4.65 -18.82 8.41
CA SER A 739 -4.71 -19.19 6.99
C SER A 739 -6.14 -19.33 6.50
N GLY A 740 -6.41 -18.75 5.34
CA GLY A 740 -7.61 -19.03 4.57
C GLY A 740 -7.44 -20.22 3.64
N VAL A 741 -8.46 -20.47 2.80
CA VAL A 741 -8.53 -21.59 1.86
C VAL A 741 -8.63 -21.13 0.42
N LEU A 742 -8.14 -21.95 -0.52
CA LEU A 742 -8.32 -21.84 -1.95
C LEU A 742 -8.87 -23.15 -2.50
N SER A 743 -10.00 -23.10 -3.22
CA SER A 743 -10.54 -24.23 -3.96
C SER A 743 -10.20 -24.13 -5.45
N THR A 744 -10.02 -25.25 -6.14
CA THR A 744 -9.72 -25.30 -7.59
C THR A 744 -10.61 -26.31 -8.32
N ALA A 745 -10.80 -26.08 -9.63
CA ALA A 745 -11.46 -27.03 -10.51
C ALA A 745 -10.68 -28.35 -10.69
N GLY A 746 -9.38 -28.38 -10.29
CA GLY A 746 -8.61 -29.62 -10.15
C GLY A 746 -9.05 -30.53 -9.01
N GLY A 747 -10.14 -30.18 -8.29
CA GLY A 747 -10.68 -30.92 -7.15
C GLY A 747 -9.90 -30.74 -5.86
N LEU A 748 -9.03 -29.72 -5.77
CA LEU A 748 -8.14 -29.48 -4.64
C LEU A 748 -8.65 -28.34 -3.75
N LEU A 749 -8.31 -28.47 -2.46
CA LEU A 749 -8.42 -27.42 -1.46
C LEU A 749 -7.02 -27.18 -0.85
N PHE A 750 -6.49 -25.96 -1.01
CA PHE A 750 -5.20 -25.55 -0.44
C PHE A 750 -5.42 -24.70 0.82
N TYR A 751 -4.59 -24.91 1.84
CA TYR A 751 -4.60 -24.15 3.09
C TYR A 751 -3.29 -24.33 3.88
N GLY A 752 -3.02 -23.43 4.83
CA GLY A 752 -1.95 -23.62 5.83
C GLY A 752 -2.47 -24.32 7.09
N GLU A 753 -1.85 -25.40 7.49
CA GLU A 753 -2.18 -26.14 8.73
C GLU A 753 -1.62 -25.45 9.98
N ASN A 754 -2.27 -25.61 11.14
CA ASN A 754 -1.73 -25.12 12.41
C ASN A 754 -0.33 -25.66 12.73
N GLY A 755 -0.01 -26.85 12.26
CA GLY A 755 1.31 -27.50 12.44
C GLY A 755 2.45 -26.89 11.61
N GLY A 756 2.16 -25.87 10.79
CA GLY A 756 3.13 -25.20 9.93
C GLY A 756 3.23 -25.77 8.52
N ASP A 757 2.46 -26.78 8.16
CA ASP A 757 2.45 -27.35 6.81
C ASP A 757 1.56 -26.53 5.88
N PHE A 758 2.00 -26.28 4.65
CA PHE A 758 1.13 -25.90 3.54
C PHE A 758 0.61 -27.18 2.89
N ALA A 759 -0.71 -27.33 2.81
CA ALA A 759 -1.33 -28.61 2.45
C ALA A 759 -2.31 -28.48 1.28
N ALA A 760 -2.44 -29.57 0.51
CA ALA A 760 -3.47 -29.76 -0.49
C ALA A 760 -4.31 -31.00 -0.13
N LEU A 761 -5.63 -30.82 -0.16
CA LEU A 761 -6.62 -31.85 0.14
C LEU A 761 -7.49 -32.13 -1.08
N ASP A 762 -8.04 -33.33 -1.13
CA ASP A 762 -9.21 -33.61 -1.95
C ASP A 762 -10.41 -32.81 -1.41
N ALA A 763 -10.94 -31.90 -2.22
CA ALA A 763 -11.99 -30.96 -1.80
C ALA A 763 -13.31 -31.67 -1.42
N ARG A 764 -13.60 -32.84 -1.97
CA ARG A 764 -14.83 -33.61 -1.74
C ARG A 764 -14.79 -34.36 -0.41
N THR A 765 -13.61 -34.88 -0.04
CA THR A 765 -13.46 -35.86 1.06
C THR A 765 -12.65 -35.35 2.24
N GLY A 766 -11.91 -34.25 2.08
CA GLY A 766 -10.95 -33.77 3.05
C GLY A 766 -9.65 -34.57 3.14
N LYS A 767 -9.46 -35.60 2.28
CA LYS A 767 -8.26 -36.45 2.32
C LYS A 767 -7.01 -35.62 1.96
N SER A 768 -5.98 -35.66 2.82
CA SER A 768 -4.68 -35.06 2.56
C SER A 768 -3.97 -35.76 1.41
N LEU A 769 -3.54 -34.97 0.41
CA LEU A 769 -2.87 -35.45 -0.82
C LEU A 769 -1.41 -35.01 -0.89
N TRP A 770 -1.10 -33.82 -0.38
CA TRP A 770 0.24 -33.25 -0.45
C TRP A 770 0.46 -32.30 0.73
N ARG A 771 1.72 -32.17 1.19
CA ARG A 771 2.15 -31.26 2.24
C ARG A 771 3.56 -30.75 1.98
N PHE A 772 3.78 -29.48 2.31
CA PHE A 772 5.09 -28.85 2.33
C PHE A 772 5.31 -28.22 3.71
N LYS A 773 6.29 -28.73 4.44
CA LYS A 773 6.55 -28.32 5.82
C LYS A 773 7.34 -27.01 5.88
N THR A 774 6.83 -26.06 6.69
CA THR A 774 7.55 -24.85 7.11
C THR A 774 7.61 -24.80 8.64
N ASN A 775 8.38 -23.83 9.18
CA ASN A 775 8.39 -23.55 10.61
C ASN A 775 7.58 -22.28 10.94
N GLU A 776 6.76 -21.81 9.98
CA GLU A 776 6.06 -20.53 10.08
C GLU A 776 4.60 -20.71 10.50
N GLN A 777 4.06 -19.65 11.11
CA GLN A 777 2.62 -19.51 11.33
C GLN A 777 1.99 -18.85 10.10
N TRP A 778 0.90 -19.44 9.63
CA TRP A 778 0.16 -18.94 8.46
C TRP A 778 -0.78 -17.81 8.86
N LYS A 779 -0.67 -16.64 8.16
CA LYS A 779 -1.60 -15.51 8.28
C LYS A 779 -2.18 -15.09 6.94
N ALA A 780 -1.82 -15.75 5.87
CA ALA A 780 -2.24 -15.40 4.51
C ALA A 780 -3.13 -16.49 3.90
N SER A 781 -3.79 -16.15 2.82
CA SER A 781 -4.63 -17.05 2.05
C SER A 781 -3.95 -17.42 0.73
N PRO A 782 -3.97 -18.69 0.33
CA PRO A 782 -3.36 -19.12 -0.93
C PRO A 782 -4.13 -18.60 -2.15
N MET A 783 -3.40 -18.45 -3.27
CA MET A 783 -3.96 -18.13 -4.58
C MET A 783 -3.28 -18.96 -5.67
N THR A 784 -3.82 -18.97 -6.89
CA THR A 784 -3.24 -19.71 -8.03
C THR A 784 -3.29 -18.88 -9.31
N TYR A 785 -2.29 -19.06 -10.16
CA TYR A 785 -2.13 -18.29 -11.40
C TYR A 785 -1.45 -19.12 -12.49
N ILE A 786 -1.43 -18.59 -13.72
CA ILE A 786 -0.65 -19.13 -14.84
C ILE A 786 0.46 -18.15 -15.22
N ALA A 787 1.68 -18.66 -15.34
CA ALA A 787 2.81 -17.96 -15.92
C ALA A 787 3.51 -18.87 -16.94
N ALA A 788 3.81 -18.35 -18.13
CA ALA A 788 4.40 -19.12 -19.23
C ALA A 788 3.67 -20.45 -19.51
N GLY A 789 2.33 -20.46 -19.45
CA GLY A 789 1.51 -21.65 -19.71
C GLY A 789 1.44 -22.68 -18.58
N ARG A 790 2.12 -22.49 -17.46
CA ARG A 790 2.20 -23.38 -16.31
C ARG A 790 1.42 -22.84 -15.13
N GLN A 791 0.67 -23.70 -14.44
CA GLN A 791 -0.07 -23.34 -13.24
C GLN A 791 0.86 -23.31 -12.01
N TYR A 792 0.76 -22.23 -11.24
CA TYR A 792 1.42 -22.04 -9.96
C TYR A 792 0.39 -21.87 -8.82
N VAL A 793 0.81 -22.20 -7.61
CA VAL A 793 0.08 -21.92 -6.37
C VAL A 793 1.00 -21.11 -5.47
N ALA A 794 0.55 -19.95 -4.97
CA ALA A 794 1.35 -19.10 -4.12
C ALA A 794 0.65 -18.75 -2.81
N ILE A 795 1.47 -18.51 -1.77
CA ILE A 795 1.01 -18.09 -0.43
C ILE A 795 2.13 -17.31 0.27
N ALA A 796 1.75 -16.35 1.11
CA ALA A 796 2.69 -15.71 2.03
C ALA A 796 2.90 -16.57 3.28
N SER A 797 4.14 -16.67 3.76
CA SER A 797 4.58 -17.48 4.91
C SER A 797 5.63 -16.72 5.73
N GLY A 798 5.32 -16.36 6.96
CA GLY A 798 6.22 -15.51 7.76
C GLY A 798 6.49 -14.17 7.09
N GLY A 799 7.74 -13.89 6.72
CA GLY A 799 8.17 -12.74 5.93
C GLY A 799 8.34 -13.02 4.43
N ASN A 800 7.91 -14.18 3.93
CA ASN A 800 8.24 -14.66 2.59
C ASN A 800 6.99 -14.90 1.75
N ILE A 801 7.14 -14.80 0.43
CA ILE A 801 6.20 -15.32 -0.56
C ILE A 801 6.77 -16.62 -1.11
N LEU A 802 5.99 -17.69 -1.06
CA LEU A 802 6.32 -19.01 -1.60
C LEU A 802 5.50 -19.26 -2.86
N SER A 803 6.10 -19.80 -3.91
CA SER A 803 5.37 -20.20 -5.12
C SER A 803 5.74 -21.62 -5.54
N PHE A 804 4.73 -22.41 -5.84
CA PHE A 804 4.82 -23.83 -6.13
C PHE A 804 4.25 -24.13 -7.52
N ALA A 805 4.85 -25.09 -8.24
CA ALA A 805 4.31 -25.63 -9.48
C ALA A 805 4.72 -27.12 -9.63
N LEU A 806 4.09 -27.85 -10.55
CA LEU A 806 4.54 -29.19 -10.90
C LEU A 806 5.99 -29.14 -11.41
N GLY A 807 6.78 -30.21 -11.21
CA GLY A 807 8.10 -30.34 -11.79
C GLY A 807 8.12 -30.03 -13.30
N ALA A 808 9.25 -29.61 -13.87
CA ALA A 808 9.36 -29.55 -15.31
C ALA A 808 9.17 -30.99 -15.86
N PRO A 809 8.43 -31.15 -16.97
CA PRO A 809 8.21 -32.44 -17.60
C PRO A 809 9.49 -33.10 -18.06
#